data_e0204891baab94487faec32a69693f6c
#
_entry.id   e0204891baab94487faec32a69693f6c
#
_cell.length_a   1.000
_cell.length_b   1.000
_cell.length_c   1.000
_cell.angle_alpha   90.00
_cell.angle_beta   90.00
_cell.angle_gamma   90.00
#
_symmetry.space_group_name_H-M   'P 1'
#
loop_
_entity.id
_entity.type
_entity.pdbx_description
1 polymer ?
#
loop_
_entity_poly.entity_id
_entity_poly.type
_entity_poly.pdbx_seq_one_letter_code
_entity_poly.pdbx_strand_id
1 'polypeptide(L)'
;MKFVDVILPLPLPAAYTYALPEERQEVVRPGCRVIVPFGAKKFYTAIVVDVHGRQPQGYAVKTVWEILDSDPVLLPVQLDFWRWLADYYLCAVGDVYKAALPSAMKLESESKVVVNSEYAGNAVLSEREQRVVTWVLRRSESTVTQLQKECEDFRVLRVVRSLMDKGVLAMKEEVKRSYKPRTEVHVRLSETYFDEDKLHELLEGLGRAPKQQSLLLKYLELAGAGTAFRLRNPKMLAEVGRKALVEAVGGSLAICRALEEKGVLEAYPYEIGRLAHTEVTETIGVSPLSEAQARAFRELEEAFARHPVCLLHGVTSSGKTEVYIHLIRQMIAEGKQVLYLVPEIVLTTQLTDRLYRVFGNRMGVYHSKFPDAERVEIWQKQLSEQPYDIIVGVRSSVFLPFRHLGLVIVDEEHEQSYKQQEPAPRYHARNAAIMLARMYGARTLLGTATPALETYYNVRMGKYGLVELTERFGQVRLPEVEVVDIKELQRKRRMAGPFSPRLLEEMRRALENKEQVILFQNRRGYAPMIECHTCGWVPKCKNCDVSLTYHKGLNQMTCHYCGYTCNVPTRCPACEGTELVQRGFGTEKVEDAVHQVFPEAAVARMDLDTTRTRSAYEGILEDFQSGKTDVLIGTQMVTKGLDFERVSVVGILNADAMLNIPDFRSFERAFQLMAQVAGRAGRRSRQGRVILQTKSPDLPLIRQVTEHDYFGLYVGQMEERQMFVYPPFCRLIYVYMKHKRADVLDHLAAEMGSRLRQVFGSRILGPDAPPVARIQLLYIRKIVVKVELGASLAKVREQLLYLRQNLMAHPDYRSAQIYYDVDPM
;
A
#
# COMPACT_ATOMS: atom_id res chain seq x y z
N MET A 1 -40.05 2.61 -17.31
CA MET A 1 -38.63 2.33 -17.59
C MET A 1 -37.78 2.99 -16.49
N LYS A 2 -36.92 2.24 -15.77
CA LYS A 2 -36.01 2.79 -14.76
C LYS A 2 -34.62 2.93 -15.36
N PHE A 3 -33.86 3.89 -14.87
CA PHE A 3 -32.48 4.20 -15.27
C PHE A 3 -31.59 4.14 -14.08
N VAL A 4 -30.29 3.86 -14.30
CA VAL A 4 -29.24 3.85 -13.29
C VAL A 4 -28.11 4.77 -13.71
N ASP A 5 -27.68 5.60 -12.78
CA ASP A 5 -26.43 6.32 -12.90
C ASP A 5 -25.32 5.48 -12.36
N VAL A 6 -24.23 5.35 -13.12
CA VAL A 6 -23.12 4.48 -12.76
C VAL A 6 -21.76 5.17 -12.84
N ILE A 7 -20.84 4.77 -11.96
CA ILE A 7 -19.43 5.15 -12.00
C ILE A 7 -18.65 4.04 -12.70
N LEU A 8 -17.90 4.41 -13.72
CA LEU A 8 -16.96 3.53 -14.45
C LEU A 8 -15.55 3.65 -13.87
N PRO A 9 -14.69 2.61 -13.92
CA PRO A 9 -13.28 2.66 -13.47
C PRO A 9 -12.39 3.45 -14.47
N LEU A 10 -12.87 4.59 -14.92
CA LEU A 10 -12.24 5.44 -15.92
C LEU A 10 -12.19 6.90 -15.41
N PRO A 11 -11.22 7.70 -15.84
CA PRO A 11 -11.09 9.11 -15.43
C PRO A 11 -12.13 10.01 -16.14
N LEU A 12 -13.40 9.70 -15.96
CA LEU A 12 -14.53 10.40 -16.58
C LEU A 12 -15.08 11.48 -15.65
N PRO A 13 -15.57 12.61 -16.21
CA PRO A 13 -15.98 13.78 -15.43
C PRO A 13 -17.28 13.58 -14.65
N ALA A 14 -18.13 12.64 -15.07
CA ALA A 14 -19.47 12.43 -14.49
C ALA A 14 -19.85 10.94 -14.48
N ALA A 15 -20.93 10.61 -13.75
CA ALA A 15 -21.61 9.33 -13.87
C ALA A 15 -22.34 9.25 -15.24
N TYR A 16 -22.55 8.03 -15.70
CA TYR A 16 -23.24 7.76 -16.96
C TYR A 16 -24.55 7.02 -16.69
N THR A 17 -25.59 7.39 -17.40
CA THR A 17 -26.94 6.81 -17.25
C THR A 17 -27.14 5.64 -18.20
N TYR A 18 -27.64 4.52 -17.67
CA TYR A 18 -28.04 3.34 -18.44
C TYR A 18 -29.47 2.94 -18.13
N ALA A 19 -30.15 2.31 -19.10
CA ALA A 19 -31.48 1.77 -18.91
C ALA A 19 -31.40 0.40 -18.18
N LEU A 20 -32.38 0.15 -17.28
CA LEU A 20 -32.51 -1.16 -16.64
C LEU A 20 -33.47 -2.05 -17.44
N PRO A 21 -33.17 -3.35 -17.64
CA PRO A 21 -34.11 -4.31 -18.18
C PRO A 21 -35.40 -4.38 -17.32
N GLU A 22 -36.55 -4.49 -17.93
CA GLU A 22 -37.85 -4.47 -17.21
C GLU A 22 -38.00 -5.54 -16.14
N GLU A 23 -37.46 -6.73 -16.41
CA GLU A 23 -37.49 -7.89 -15.52
C GLU A 23 -36.63 -7.76 -14.23
N ARG A 24 -35.76 -6.74 -14.16
CA ARG A 24 -34.76 -6.59 -13.09
C ARG A 24 -34.77 -5.25 -12.35
N GLN A 25 -35.83 -4.48 -12.52
CA GLN A 25 -35.94 -3.10 -11.98
C GLN A 25 -36.08 -3.01 -10.45
N GLU A 26 -36.44 -4.10 -9.78
CA GLU A 26 -36.64 -4.12 -8.31
C GLU A 26 -35.40 -4.58 -7.52
N VAL A 27 -34.43 -5.18 -8.19
CA VAL A 27 -33.28 -5.83 -7.55
C VAL A 27 -32.09 -4.88 -7.40
N VAL A 28 -31.97 -3.86 -8.25
CA VAL A 28 -30.78 -2.99 -8.29
C VAL A 28 -30.88 -1.86 -7.29
N ARG A 29 -29.84 -1.71 -6.46
CA ARG A 29 -29.70 -0.64 -5.45
C ARG A 29 -28.37 0.10 -5.64
N PRO A 30 -28.26 1.36 -5.16
CA PRO A 30 -26.95 2.03 -5.06
C PRO A 30 -25.93 1.16 -4.34
N GLY A 31 -24.71 1.11 -4.87
CA GLY A 31 -23.64 0.26 -4.35
C GLY A 31 -23.52 -1.12 -5.01
N CYS A 32 -24.49 -1.55 -5.83
CA CYS A 32 -24.40 -2.79 -6.62
C CYS A 32 -23.47 -2.62 -7.83
N ARG A 33 -22.82 -3.71 -8.26
CA ARG A 33 -22.05 -3.77 -9.49
C ARG A 33 -22.91 -4.22 -10.66
N VAL A 34 -22.73 -3.54 -11.79
CA VAL A 34 -23.37 -3.88 -13.06
C VAL A 34 -22.33 -3.92 -14.16
N ILE A 35 -22.53 -4.75 -15.16
CA ILE A 35 -21.75 -4.72 -16.41
C ILE A 35 -22.46 -3.82 -17.40
N VAL A 36 -21.74 -2.84 -17.93
CA VAL A 36 -22.26 -1.88 -18.89
C VAL A 36 -21.38 -1.78 -20.13
N PRO A 37 -21.96 -1.63 -21.33
CA PRO A 37 -21.22 -1.37 -22.56
C PRO A 37 -20.76 0.10 -22.61
N PHE A 38 -19.47 0.34 -22.80
CA PHE A 38 -18.91 1.69 -22.94
C PHE A 38 -18.05 1.81 -24.21
N GLY A 39 -18.30 2.84 -25.03
CA GLY A 39 -17.71 2.96 -26.36
C GLY A 39 -18.32 1.95 -27.35
N ALA A 40 -17.56 1.56 -28.38
CA ALA A 40 -18.08 0.70 -29.45
C ALA A 40 -18.06 -0.80 -29.11
N LYS A 41 -17.08 -1.26 -28.29
CA LYS A 41 -16.83 -2.70 -28.11
C LYS A 41 -16.31 -3.09 -26.71
N LYS A 42 -16.40 -2.22 -25.69
CA LYS A 42 -15.87 -2.53 -24.36
C LYS A 42 -16.97 -2.64 -23.32
N PHE A 43 -16.83 -3.59 -22.44
CA PHE A 43 -17.66 -3.75 -21.26
C PHE A 43 -16.82 -3.46 -20.01
N TYR A 44 -17.45 -2.80 -19.05
CA TYR A 44 -16.84 -2.47 -17.76
C TYR A 44 -17.78 -2.84 -16.64
N THR A 45 -17.21 -3.30 -15.54
CA THR A 45 -17.94 -3.33 -14.28
C THR A 45 -18.07 -1.90 -13.76
N ALA A 46 -19.30 -1.47 -13.58
CA ALA A 46 -19.65 -0.16 -13.06
C ALA A 46 -20.35 -0.29 -11.71
N ILE A 47 -20.29 0.77 -10.90
CA ILE A 47 -21.00 0.87 -9.62
C ILE A 47 -22.21 1.75 -9.79
N VAL A 48 -23.39 1.25 -9.41
CA VAL A 48 -24.63 2.02 -9.37
C VAL A 48 -24.57 3.04 -8.24
N VAL A 49 -24.85 4.29 -8.54
CA VAL A 49 -24.88 5.40 -7.56
C VAL A 49 -26.26 6.00 -7.34
N ASP A 50 -27.16 5.86 -8.33
CA ASP A 50 -28.55 6.29 -8.23
C ASP A 50 -29.44 5.42 -9.11
N VAL A 51 -30.72 5.29 -8.72
CA VAL A 51 -31.76 4.60 -9.51
C VAL A 51 -32.95 5.52 -9.63
N HIS A 52 -33.32 5.91 -10.86
CA HIS A 52 -34.33 6.93 -11.11
C HIS A 52 -35.17 6.67 -12.36
N GLY A 53 -36.26 7.45 -12.56
CA GLY A 53 -37.11 7.38 -13.73
C GLY A 53 -36.84 8.44 -14.80
N ARG A 54 -35.78 9.27 -14.66
CA ARG A 54 -35.49 10.39 -15.56
C ARG A 54 -34.67 9.91 -16.75
N GLN A 55 -35.20 10.03 -17.95
CA GLN A 55 -34.45 9.72 -19.17
C GLN A 55 -33.47 10.86 -19.49
N PRO A 56 -32.18 10.56 -19.72
CA PRO A 56 -31.23 11.58 -20.12
C PRO A 56 -31.52 12.13 -21.50
N GLN A 57 -31.27 13.43 -21.66
CA GLN A 57 -31.40 14.12 -22.95
C GLN A 57 -30.02 14.24 -23.61
N GLY A 58 -29.96 14.11 -24.94
CA GLY A 58 -28.76 14.40 -25.72
C GLY A 58 -27.92 13.20 -26.16
N TYR A 59 -28.21 11.97 -25.71
CA TYR A 59 -27.54 10.76 -26.20
C TYR A 59 -28.44 9.52 -26.10
N ALA A 60 -28.16 8.52 -26.96
CA ALA A 60 -28.89 7.25 -26.94
C ALA A 60 -28.45 6.42 -25.69
N VAL A 61 -29.42 6.12 -24.83
CA VAL A 61 -29.17 5.35 -23.59
C VAL A 61 -28.96 3.88 -23.94
N LYS A 62 -27.86 3.32 -23.52
CA LYS A 62 -27.58 1.89 -23.61
C LYS A 62 -28.18 1.15 -22.40
N THR A 63 -28.47 -0.12 -22.57
CA THR A 63 -29.02 -0.98 -21.51
C THR A 63 -27.88 -1.62 -20.70
N VAL A 64 -28.09 -1.81 -19.40
CA VAL A 64 -27.23 -2.63 -18.52
C VAL A 64 -27.18 -4.05 -19.08
N TRP A 65 -25.97 -4.57 -19.25
CA TRP A 65 -25.76 -5.92 -19.80
C TRP A 65 -26.08 -6.98 -18.77
N GLU A 66 -25.50 -6.87 -17.58
CA GLU A 66 -25.63 -7.85 -16.49
C GLU A 66 -25.63 -7.15 -15.13
N ILE A 67 -26.38 -7.68 -14.18
CA ILE A 67 -26.35 -7.27 -12.76
C ILE A 67 -25.55 -8.35 -12.02
N LEU A 68 -24.47 -7.93 -11.34
CA LEU A 68 -23.53 -8.86 -10.71
C LEU A 68 -23.88 -9.18 -9.25
N ASP A 69 -24.57 -8.28 -8.57
CA ASP A 69 -24.84 -8.37 -7.15
C ASP A 69 -26.34 -8.26 -6.86
N SER A 70 -26.85 -9.11 -5.95
CA SER A 70 -28.17 -8.98 -5.34
C SER A 70 -28.19 -7.92 -4.24
N ASP A 71 -27.08 -7.78 -3.52
CA ASP A 71 -26.88 -6.85 -2.41
C ASP A 71 -25.72 -5.89 -2.70
N PRO A 72 -25.78 -4.65 -2.18
CA PRO A 72 -24.72 -3.67 -2.40
C PRO A 72 -23.38 -4.14 -1.88
N VAL A 73 -22.34 -4.03 -2.72
CA VAL A 73 -20.94 -4.26 -2.33
C VAL A 73 -20.27 -3.01 -1.77
N LEU A 74 -20.95 -1.86 -1.84
CA LEU A 74 -20.57 -0.59 -1.24
C LEU A 74 -21.68 -0.04 -0.38
N LEU A 75 -21.30 0.50 0.77
CA LEU A 75 -22.20 1.20 1.66
C LEU A 75 -22.40 2.66 1.19
N PRO A 76 -23.52 3.31 1.51
CA PRO A 76 -23.78 4.71 1.13
C PRO A 76 -22.65 5.66 1.57
N VAL A 77 -22.15 5.52 2.80
CA VAL A 77 -21.03 6.34 3.32
C VAL A 77 -19.76 6.19 2.48
N GLN A 78 -19.49 5.00 1.92
CA GLN A 78 -18.34 4.82 1.03
C GLN A 78 -18.50 5.59 -0.28
N LEU A 79 -19.69 5.66 -0.86
CA LEU A 79 -19.96 6.45 -2.07
C LEU A 79 -19.76 7.94 -1.80
N ASP A 80 -20.21 8.46 -0.67
CA ASP A 80 -19.99 9.83 -0.26
C ASP A 80 -18.51 10.12 0.02
N PHE A 81 -17.82 9.17 0.64
CA PHE A 81 -16.38 9.25 0.86
C PHE A 81 -15.59 9.28 -0.47
N TRP A 82 -15.98 8.47 -1.47
CA TRP A 82 -15.36 8.50 -2.79
C TRP A 82 -15.60 9.82 -3.53
N ARG A 83 -16.79 10.39 -3.42
CA ARG A 83 -17.10 11.72 -3.98
C ARG A 83 -16.23 12.79 -3.31
N TRP A 84 -16.16 12.77 -1.99
CA TRP A 84 -15.31 13.70 -1.25
C TRP A 84 -13.83 13.57 -1.65
N LEU A 85 -13.29 12.34 -1.77
CA LEU A 85 -11.91 12.11 -2.22
C LEU A 85 -11.66 12.67 -3.62
N ALA A 86 -12.57 12.41 -4.56
CA ALA A 86 -12.46 12.92 -5.92
C ALA A 86 -12.47 14.45 -5.94
N ASP A 87 -13.35 15.05 -5.15
CA ASP A 87 -13.48 16.48 -5.02
C ASP A 87 -12.27 17.15 -4.38
N TYR A 88 -11.80 16.60 -3.27
CA TYR A 88 -10.68 17.16 -2.52
C TYR A 88 -9.36 17.03 -3.29
N TYR A 89 -9.09 15.86 -3.87
CA TYR A 89 -7.83 15.56 -4.56
C TYR A 89 -7.85 15.82 -6.07
N LEU A 90 -8.87 16.50 -6.57
CA LEU A 90 -9.00 16.95 -7.97
C LEU A 90 -8.81 15.82 -8.99
N CYS A 91 -9.45 14.69 -8.76
CA CYS A 91 -9.47 13.55 -9.67
C CYS A 91 -10.91 13.12 -10.02
N ALA A 92 -11.04 12.18 -10.93
CA ALA A 92 -12.36 11.62 -11.24
C ALA A 92 -12.78 10.58 -10.17
N VAL A 93 -14.08 10.44 -9.92
CA VAL A 93 -14.60 9.40 -9.02
C VAL A 93 -14.25 8.00 -9.54
N GLY A 94 -14.17 7.83 -10.87
CA GLY A 94 -13.69 6.58 -11.48
C GLY A 94 -12.23 6.22 -11.14
N ASP A 95 -11.37 7.21 -10.89
CA ASP A 95 -10.01 6.96 -10.38
C ASP A 95 -10.06 6.43 -8.95
N VAL A 96 -10.95 6.98 -8.10
CA VAL A 96 -11.18 6.50 -6.73
C VAL A 96 -11.71 5.07 -6.75
N TYR A 97 -12.71 4.79 -7.59
CA TYR A 97 -13.24 3.45 -7.80
C TYR A 97 -12.13 2.45 -8.15
N LYS A 98 -11.28 2.83 -9.12
CA LYS A 98 -10.17 1.98 -9.58
C LYS A 98 -9.18 1.65 -8.45
N ALA A 99 -8.92 2.60 -7.57
CA ALA A 99 -8.00 2.43 -6.43
C ALA A 99 -8.64 1.68 -5.26
N ALA A 100 -9.93 1.88 -5.02
CA ALA A 100 -10.64 1.37 -3.85
C ALA A 100 -10.95 -0.13 -3.93
N LEU A 101 -11.57 -0.58 -5.02
CA LEU A 101 -11.99 -1.97 -5.14
C LEU A 101 -10.83 -2.90 -5.54
N PRO A 102 -10.74 -4.12 -5.00
CA PRO A 102 -9.85 -5.17 -5.50
C PRO A 102 -10.06 -5.45 -6.99
N SER A 103 -8.98 -5.80 -7.71
CA SER A 103 -9.07 -6.01 -9.17
C SER A 103 -9.99 -7.16 -9.54
N ALA A 104 -10.04 -8.21 -8.71
CA ALA A 104 -10.94 -9.34 -8.93
C ALA A 104 -12.44 -8.99 -8.79
N MET A 105 -12.78 -7.86 -8.18
CA MET A 105 -14.14 -7.33 -8.13
C MET A 105 -14.48 -6.42 -9.32
N LYS A 106 -13.48 -6.10 -10.16
CA LYS A 106 -13.61 -5.30 -11.38
C LYS A 106 -13.41 -6.20 -12.58
N LEU A 107 -14.48 -6.60 -13.22
CA LEU A 107 -14.44 -7.37 -14.45
C LEU A 107 -14.20 -6.41 -15.63
N GLU A 108 -13.19 -6.69 -16.43
CA GLU A 108 -12.94 -5.98 -17.67
C GLU A 108 -13.06 -6.96 -18.84
N SER A 109 -13.63 -6.56 -19.97
CA SER A 109 -13.62 -7.38 -21.16
C SER A 109 -12.20 -7.46 -21.72
N GLU A 110 -11.62 -8.65 -21.81
CA GLU A 110 -10.45 -8.90 -22.64
C GLU A 110 -10.92 -9.17 -24.07
N SER A 111 -10.48 -8.35 -25.05
CA SER A 111 -10.73 -8.62 -26.44
C SER A 111 -9.98 -9.87 -26.88
N LYS A 112 -10.73 -10.96 -27.12
CA LYS A 112 -10.18 -12.20 -27.70
C LYS A 112 -10.36 -12.18 -29.21
N VAL A 113 -9.30 -12.60 -29.89
CA VAL A 113 -9.30 -12.79 -31.33
C VAL A 113 -9.68 -14.23 -31.62
N VAL A 114 -10.69 -14.45 -32.41
CA VAL A 114 -11.17 -15.75 -32.88
C VAL A 114 -11.21 -15.78 -34.38
N VAL A 115 -11.12 -16.97 -34.98
CA VAL A 115 -11.38 -17.08 -36.43
C VAL A 115 -12.86 -16.86 -36.68
N ASN A 116 -13.19 -16.05 -37.67
CA ASN A 116 -14.56 -15.77 -38.03
C ASN A 116 -15.23 -17.03 -38.62
N SER A 117 -16.26 -17.53 -37.98
CA SER A 117 -17.00 -18.72 -38.41
C SER A 117 -17.72 -18.55 -39.74
N GLU A 118 -17.96 -17.32 -40.18
CA GLU A 118 -18.62 -16.98 -41.46
C GLU A 118 -17.62 -16.74 -42.62
N TYR A 119 -16.30 -16.93 -42.34
CA TYR A 119 -15.27 -16.69 -43.34
C TYR A 119 -15.25 -17.77 -44.44
N ALA A 120 -15.54 -17.36 -45.68
CA ALA A 120 -15.68 -18.25 -46.85
C ALA A 120 -14.33 -18.62 -47.53
N GLY A 121 -13.16 -18.27 -47.00
CA GLY A 121 -11.85 -18.72 -47.48
C GLY A 121 -11.22 -17.93 -48.64
N ASN A 122 -11.77 -16.79 -49.07
CA ASN A 122 -11.39 -16.11 -50.32
C ASN A 122 -10.34 -15.00 -50.22
N ALA A 123 -9.78 -14.72 -49.03
CA ALA A 123 -8.78 -13.65 -48.89
C ALA A 123 -7.35 -14.12 -49.12
N VAL A 124 -6.58 -13.36 -49.92
CA VAL A 124 -5.13 -13.58 -50.07
C VAL A 124 -4.44 -13.08 -48.78
N LEU A 125 -3.77 -13.99 -48.09
CA LEU A 125 -3.08 -13.72 -46.83
C LEU A 125 -1.57 -13.66 -47.05
N SER A 126 -0.90 -12.65 -46.48
CA SER A 126 0.56 -12.59 -46.42
C SER A 126 1.12 -13.65 -45.46
N GLU A 127 2.40 -13.99 -45.56
CA GLU A 127 3.03 -14.97 -44.61
C GLU A 127 2.86 -14.59 -43.12
N ARG A 128 2.86 -13.31 -42.81
CA ARG A 128 2.64 -12.83 -41.44
C ARG A 128 1.19 -13.02 -41.00
N GLU A 129 0.24 -12.78 -41.89
CA GLU A 129 -1.18 -12.99 -41.63
C GLU A 129 -1.47 -14.51 -41.45
N GLN A 130 -0.90 -15.37 -42.29
CA GLN A 130 -1.02 -16.82 -42.17
C GLN A 130 -0.49 -17.35 -40.85
N ARG A 131 0.65 -16.84 -40.35
CA ARG A 131 1.19 -17.19 -39.03
C ARG A 131 0.24 -16.86 -37.90
N VAL A 132 -0.33 -15.65 -37.91
CA VAL A 132 -1.31 -15.23 -36.88
C VAL A 132 -2.57 -16.09 -36.94
N VAL A 133 -3.11 -16.35 -38.14
CA VAL A 133 -4.32 -17.21 -38.32
C VAL A 133 -4.05 -18.64 -37.83
N THR A 134 -2.92 -19.23 -38.23
CA THR A 134 -2.52 -20.59 -37.79
C THR A 134 -2.40 -20.68 -36.28
N TRP A 135 -1.90 -19.63 -35.64
CA TRP A 135 -1.75 -19.58 -34.20
C TRP A 135 -3.12 -19.47 -33.48
N VAL A 136 -4.03 -18.62 -34.00
CA VAL A 136 -5.39 -18.51 -33.46
C VAL A 136 -6.18 -19.81 -33.64
N LEU A 137 -6.02 -20.48 -34.80
CA LEU A 137 -6.66 -21.77 -35.08
C LEU A 137 -6.24 -22.88 -34.09
N ARG A 138 -4.94 -22.92 -33.72
CA ARG A 138 -4.42 -23.93 -32.77
C ARG A 138 -4.99 -23.81 -31.36
N ARG A 139 -5.39 -22.61 -30.93
CA ARG A 139 -5.89 -22.34 -29.57
C ARG A 139 -7.37 -21.99 -29.52
N SER A 140 -8.05 -21.98 -30.65
CA SER A 140 -9.46 -21.59 -30.80
C SER A 140 -9.73 -20.10 -30.50
N GLU A 141 -9.00 -19.48 -29.57
CA GLU A 141 -9.09 -18.06 -29.19
C GLU A 141 -7.78 -17.59 -28.56
N SER A 142 -7.41 -16.32 -28.74
CA SER A 142 -6.20 -15.73 -28.20
C SER A 142 -6.38 -14.24 -27.93
N THR A 143 -5.81 -13.71 -26.84
CA THR A 143 -5.80 -12.28 -26.61
C THR A 143 -4.74 -11.60 -27.48
N VAL A 144 -4.94 -10.32 -27.81
CA VAL A 144 -3.96 -9.54 -28.57
C VAL A 144 -2.58 -9.52 -27.88
N THR A 145 -2.60 -9.48 -26.53
CA THR A 145 -1.38 -9.52 -25.71
C THR A 145 -0.64 -10.84 -25.81
N GLN A 146 -1.36 -11.96 -25.90
CA GLN A 146 -0.78 -13.30 -26.12
C GLN A 146 -0.18 -13.40 -27.51
N LEU A 147 -0.89 -12.91 -28.54
CA LEU A 147 -0.38 -12.89 -29.91
C LEU A 147 0.89 -12.04 -30.06
N GLN A 148 0.99 -10.91 -29.33
CA GLN A 148 2.20 -10.07 -29.33
C GLN A 148 3.41 -10.79 -28.73
N LYS A 149 3.22 -11.55 -27.64
CA LYS A 149 4.30 -12.29 -27.00
C LYS A 149 4.82 -13.45 -27.84
N GLU A 150 3.93 -14.17 -28.48
CA GLU A 150 4.28 -15.43 -29.19
C GLU A 150 4.75 -15.20 -30.62
N CYS A 151 4.27 -14.16 -31.27
CA CYS A 151 4.71 -13.80 -32.63
C CYS A 151 5.97 -12.95 -32.66
N GLU A 152 6.53 -12.54 -31.49
CA GLU A 152 7.68 -11.65 -31.34
C GLU A 152 7.62 -10.37 -32.21
N ASP A 153 6.44 -9.99 -32.69
CA ASP A 153 6.22 -8.89 -33.59
C ASP A 153 5.41 -7.76 -32.91
N PHE A 154 6.08 -6.65 -32.65
CA PHE A 154 5.44 -5.43 -32.09
C PHE A 154 4.34 -4.85 -32.99
N ARG A 155 4.16 -5.34 -34.20
CA ARG A 155 3.16 -4.89 -35.17
C ARG A 155 1.96 -5.81 -35.33
N VAL A 156 1.82 -6.83 -34.49
CA VAL A 156 0.71 -7.80 -34.53
C VAL A 156 -0.66 -7.12 -34.54
N LEU A 157 -0.85 -6.01 -33.85
CA LEU A 157 -2.10 -5.24 -33.88
C LEU A 157 -2.50 -4.81 -35.31
N ARG A 158 -1.54 -4.45 -36.18
CA ARG A 158 -1.83 -4.10 -37.56
C ARG A 158 -2.22 -5.32 -38.38
N VAL A 159 -1.56 -6.46 -38.10
CA VAL A 159 -1.85 -7.73 -38.79
C VAL A 159 -3.25 -8.23 -38.37
N VAL A 160 -3.56 -8.22 -37.10
CA VAL A 160 -4.91 -8.57 -36.60
C VAL A 160 -5.98 -7.67 -37.20
N ARG A 161 -5.74 -6.34 -37.28
CA ARG A 161 -6.68 -5.40 -37.86
C ARG A 161 -6.88 -5.67 -39.37
N SER A 162 -5.81 -5.91 -40.13
CA SER A 162 -5.88 -6.29 -41.53
C SER A 162 -6.67 -7.60 -41.74
N LEU A 163 -6.48 -8.59 -40.88
CA LEU A 163 -7.24 -9.85 -40.92
C LEU A 163 -8.72 -9.67 -40.54
N MET A 164 -9.01 -8.72 -39.66
CA MET A 164 -10.41 -8.33 -39.35
C MET A 164 -11.07 -7.59 -40.50
N ASP A 165 -10.34 -6.67 -41.12
CA ASP A 165 -10.83 -5.95 -42.31
C ASP A 165 -11.06 -6.91 -43.50
N LYS A 166 -10.29 -7.99 -43.60
CA LYS A 166 -10.48 -9.10 -44.55
C LYS A 166 -11.57 -10.11 -44.13
N GLY A 167 -12.19 -9.92 -42.97
CA GLY A 167 -13.21 -10.81 -42.41
C GLY A 167 -12.71 -12.17 -41.95
N VAL A 168 -11.40 -12.42 -41.90
CA VAL A 168 -10.77 -13.70 -41.50
C VAL A 168 -10.82 -13.90 -39.99
N LEU A 169 -10.56 -12.83 -39.24
CA LEU A 169 -10.64 -12.83 -37.78
C LEU A 169 -11.81 -11.94 -37.31
N ALA A 170 -12.41 -12.33 -36.22
CA ALA A 170 -13.39 -11.55 -35.48
C ALA A 170 -12.90 -11.33 -34.06
N MET A 171 -13.29 -10.19 -33.45
CA MET A 171 -13.08 -9.97 -32.02
C MET A 171 -14.28 -10.48 -31.25
N LYS A 172 -14.01 -11.41 -30.33
CA LYS A 172 -14.97 -11.86 -29.34
C LYS A 172 -14.63 -11.21 -28.01
N GLU A 173 -15.51 -10.39 -27.48
CA GLU A 173 -15.34 -9.82 -26.14
C GLU A 173 -15.91 -10.78 -25.12
N GLU A 174 -15.09 -11.17 -24.16
CA GLU A 174 -15.48 -12.04 -23.07
C GLU A 174 -15.17 -11.33 -21.73
N VAL A 175 -16.14 -11.32 -20.85
CA VAL A 175 -15.95 -10.80 -19.49
C VAL A 175 -15.28 -11.87 -18.65
N LYS A 176 -14.05 -11.62 -18.23
CA LYS A 176 -13.28 -12.58 -17.46
C LYS A 176 -13.66 -12.50 -15.98
N ARG A 177 -14.24 -13.55 -15.44
CA ARG A 177 -14.40 -13.69 -13.98
C ARG A 177 -13.04 -14.09 -13.40
N SER A 178 -12.33 -13.16 -12.78
CA SER A 178 -10.98 -13.40 -12.25
C SER A 178 -10.97 -14.04 -10.86
N TYR A 179 -12.07 -13.97 -10.11
CA TYR A 179 -12.21 -14.56 -8.79
C TYR A 179 -12.86 -15.93 -8.86
N LYS A 180 -12.15 -16.95 -8.34
CA LYS A 180 -12.72 -18.24 -8.02
C LYS A 180 -12.43 -18.52 -6.55
N PRO A 181 -13.46 -18.75 -5.70
CA PRO A 181 -13.25 -19.19 -4.33
C PRO A 181 -12.40 -20.45 -4.32
N ARG A 182 -11.56 -20.59 -3.31
CA ARG A 182 -10.90 -21.87 -3.06
C ARG A 182 -11.92 -22.78 -2.40
N THR A 183 -12.23 -23.93 -3.04
CA THR A 183 -13.14 -24.92 -2.49
C THR A 183 -12.34 -26.14 -2.08
N GLU A 184 -12.64 -26.66 -0.89
CA GLU A 184 -12.26 -28.01 -0.48
C GLU A 184 -13.52 -28.90 -0.41
N VAL A 185 -13.32 -30.19 -0.57
CA VAL A 185 -14.43 -31.12 -0.42
C VAL A 185 -14.63 -31.41 1.06
N HIS A 186 -15.77 -30.97 1.59
CA HIS A 186 -16.25 -31.32 2.92
C HIS A 186 -17.24 -32.46 2.84
N VAL A 187 -17.46 -33.14 3.96
CA VAL A 187 -18.41 -34.21 4.09
C VAL A 187 -19.39 -33.91 5.21
N ARG A 188 -20.64 -34.23 5.02
CA ARG A 188 -21.68 -34.14 6.03
C ARG A 188 -22.44 -35.46 6.14
N LEU A 189 -23.02 -35.73 7.31
CA LEU A 189 -23.91 -36.88 7.51
C LEU A 189 -25.17 -36.68 6.67
N SER A 190 -25.58 -37.70 5.93
CA SER A 190 -26.84 -37.69 5.17
C SER A 190 -28.03 -37.51 6.15
N GLU A 191 -29.01 -36.72 5.75
CA GLU A 191 -30.23 -36.48 6.54
C GLU A 191 -30.93 -37.78 6.99
N THR A 192 -30.80 -38.82 6.21
CA THR A 192 -31.35 -40.14 6.49
C THR A 192 -30.82 -40.73 7.79
N TYR A 193 -29.55 -40.44 8.12
CA TYR A 193 -28.87 -40.96 9.31
C TYR A 193 -28.77 -39.92 10.44
N PHE A 194 -29.46 -38.78 10.35
CA PHE A 194 -29.67 -37.85 11.46
C PHE A 194 -30.84 -38.30 12.36
N ASP A 195 -30.88 -39.60 12.61
CA ASP A 195 -31.80 -40.32 13.45
C ASP A 195 -31.00 -41.31 14.29
N GLU A 196 -31.16 -41.34 15.62
CA GLU A 196 -30.29 -42.12 16.51
C GLU A 196 -30.45 -43.63 16.29
N ASP A 197 -31.64 -44.11 16.01
CA ASP A 197 -31.90 -45.56 15.80
C ASP A 197 -31.26 -46.04 14.48
N LYS A 198 -31.44 -45.26 13.41
CA LYS A 198 -30.86 -45.59 12.11
C LYS A 198 -29.33 -45.48 12.11
N LEU A 199 -28.79 -44.53 12.85
CA LEU A 199 -27.34 -44.36 13.01
C LEU A 199 -26.76 -45.58 13.77
N HIS A 200 -27.48 -46.07 14.79
CA HIS A 200 -27.08 -47.24 15.58
C HIS A 200 -27.07 -48.50 14.73
N GLU A 201 -28.17 -48.78 13.98
CA GLU A 201 -28.23 -49.88 13.01
C GLU A 201 -27.10 -49.82 11.96
N LEU A 202 -26.79 -48.64 11.47
CA LEU A 202 -25.69 -48.43 10.53
C LEU A 202 -24.33 -48.79 11.17
N LEU A 203 -24.06 -48.32 12.39
CA LEU A 203 -22.81 -48.58 13.10
C LEU A 203 -22.65 -50.09 13.41
N GLU A 204 -23.72 -50.79 13.76
CA GLU A 204 -23.72 -52.29 13.92
C GLU A 204 -23.46 -52.99 12.57
N GLY A 205 -24.13 -52.54 11.50
CA GLY A 205 -23.91 -53.06 10.14
C GLY A 205 -22.50 -52.89 9.61
N LEU A 206 -21.80 -51.84 10.04
CA LEU A 206 -20.39 -51.56 9.72
C LEU A 206 -19.38 -52.40 10.53
N GLY A 207 -19.82 -53.24 11.48
CA GLY A 207 -18.94 -54.11 12.30
C GLY A 207 -18.00 -55.00 11.46
N ARG A 208 -18.40 -55.36 10.22
CA ARG A 208 -17.57 -56.13 9.27
C ARG A 208 -16.59 -55.23 8.48
N ALA A 209 -16.68 -53.91 8.63
CA ALA A 209 -15.84 -52.94 7.95
C ALA A 209 -15.21 -51.93 8.96
N PRO A 210 -14.31 -52.39 9.82
CA PRO A 210 -13.85 -51.61 11.00
C PRO A 210 -13.22 -50.28 10.62
N LYS A 211 -12.60 -50.13 9.48
CA LYS A 211 -12.03 -48.89 9.00
C LYS A 211 -13.10 -47.86 8.60
N GLN A 212 -14.23 -48.28 8.04
CA GLN A 212 -15.36 -47.39 7.71
C GLN A 212 -16.08 -46.96 9.00
N GLN A 213 -16.26 -47.88 9.96
CA GLN A 213 -16.83 -47.59 11.26
C GLN A 213 -15.97 -46.55 12.04
N SER A 214 -14.66 -46.76 12.07
CA SER A 214 -13.73 -45.82 12.73
C SER A 214 -13.76 -44.41 12.10
N LEU A 215 -13.85 -44.32 10.77
CA LEU A 215 -13.96 -43.05 10.07
C LEU A 215 -15.29 -42.37 10.35
N LEU A 216 -16.40 -43.07 10.40
CA LEU A 216 -17.71 -42.54 10.72
C LEU A 216 -17.76 -42.03 12.18
N LEU A 217 -17.22 -42.78 13.12
CA LEU A 217 -17.12 -42.39 14.53
C LEU A 217 -16.28 -41.13 14.68
N LYS A 218 -15.16 -41.04 13.98
CA LYS A 218 -14.31 -39.81 14.00
C LYS A 218 -15.00 -38.64 13.36
N TYR A 219 -15.78 -38.84 12.31
CA TYR A 219 -16.63 -37.78 11.75
C TYR A 219 -17.62 -37.24 12.79
N LEU A 220 -18.36 -38.14 13.48
CA LEU A 220 -19.35 -37.76 14.49
C LEU A 220 -18.72 -36.99 15.66
N GLU A 221 -17.50 -37.37 16.05
CA GLU A 221 -16.71 -36.67 17.07
C GLU A 221 -16.34 -35.24 16.57
N LEU A 222 -15.73 -35.11 15.40
CA LEU A 222 -15.29 -33.84 14.81
C LEU A 222 -16.47 -32.91 14.49
N ALA A 223 -17.58 -33.47 14.03
CA ALA A 223 -18.80 -32.72 13.74
C ALA A 223 -19.59 -32.30 15.00
N GLY A 224 -19.17 -32.72 16.20
CA GLY A 224 -19.89 -32.42 17.44
C GLY A 224 -21.29 -33.03 17.49
N ALA A 225 -21.47 -34.18 16.87
CA ALA A 225 -22.77 -34.83 16.63
C ALA A 225 -23.61 -35.03 17.93
N GLY A 226 -22.97 -35.33 19.07
CA GLY A 226 -23.68 -35.53 20.34
C GLY A 226 -24.53 -34.35 20.79
N THR A 227 -24.08 -33.12 20.51
CA THR A 227 -24.85 -31.89 20.81
C THR A 227 -25.96 -31.67 19.77
N ALA A 228 -25.65 -31.89 18.49
CA ALA A 228 -26.60 -31.72 17.39
C ALA A 228 -27.77 -32.71 17.48
N PHE A 229 -27.54 -33.98 17.82
CA PHE A 229 -28.57 -34.99 18.04
C PHE A 229 -29.43 -34.64 19.27
N ARG A 230 -28.80 -34.27 20.42
CA ARG A 230 -29.54 -33.87 21.62
C ARG A 230 -30.52 -32.73 21.39
N LEU A 231 -30.10 -31.75 20.55
CA LEU A 231 -30.94 -30.59 20.23
C LEU A 231 -31.80 -30.79 18.98
N ARG A 232 -31.76 -31.98 18.39
CA ARG A 232 -32.45 -32.34 17.12
C ARG A 232 -32.30 -31.31 16.02
N ASN A 233 -31.08 -30.72 15.91
CA ASN A 233 -30.79 -29.66 14.93
C ASN A 233 -29.55 -30.03 14.09
N PRO A 234 -29.71 -30.50 12.84
CA PRO A 234 -28.60 -30.89 11.96
C PRO A 234 -27.70 -29.69 11.57
N LYS A 235 -28.21 -28.47 11.67
CA LYS A 235 -27.42 -27.25 11.41
C LYS A 235 -26.35 -26.96 12.46
N MET A 236 -26.35 -27.69 13.57
CA MET A 236 -25.31 -27.59 14.61
C MET A 236 -24.13 -28.54 14.37
N LEU A 237 -24.17 -29.38 13.35
CA LEU A 237 -23.00 -30.19 12.95
C LEU A 237 -21.93 -29.26 12.41
N ALA A 238 -20.72 -29.39 12.95
CA ALA A 238 -19.57 -28.64 12.46
C ALA A 238 -19.15 -29.13 11.05
N GLU A 239 -18.62 -28.24 10.26
CA GLU A 239 -18.11 -28.51 8.92
C GLU A 239 -16.83 -29.35 8.98
N VAL A 240 -16.80 -30.52 8.35
CA VAL A 240 -15.66 -31.43 8.42
C VAL A 240 -15.04 -31.61 7.02
N GLY A 241 -13.77 -31.19 6.87
CA GLY A 241 -13.02 -31.38 5.63
C GLY A 241 -12.71 -32.87 5.38
N ARG A 242 -13.02 -33.38 4.18
CA ARG A 242 -12.79 -34.80 3.79
C ARG A 242 -11.32 -35.19 4.01
N LYS A 243 -10.38 -34.33 3.66
CA LYS A 243 -8.94 -34.62 3.80
C LYS A 243 -8.53 -34.70 5.26
N ALA A 244 -8.96 -33.72 6.08
CA ALA A 244 -8.70 -33.67 7.51
C ALA A 244 -9.28 -34.90 8.24
N LEU A 245 -10.50 -35.32 7.87
CA LEU A 245 -11.12 -36.53 8.42
C LEU A 245 -10.31 -37.79 8.13
N VAL A 246 -9.82 -37.94 6.90
CA VAL A 246 -9.02 -39.13 6.48
C VAL A 246 -7.65 -39.11 7.20
N GLU A 247 -7.02 -37.97 7.34
CA GLU A 247 -5.74 -37.84 8.06
C GLU A 247 -5.90 -38.14 9.55
N ALA A 248 -6.99 -37.69 10.18
CA ALA A 248 -7.27 -37.94 11.60
C ALA A 248 -7.43 -39.43 11.98
N VAL A 249 -7.78 -40.28 11.00
CA VAL A 249 -7.93 -41.75 11.19
C VAL A 249 -6.72 -42.50 10.66
N GLY A 250 -5.75 -41.81 10.03
CA GLY A 250 -4.63 -42.48 9.32
C GLY A 250 -5.10 -43.36 8.18
N GLY A 251 -6.25 -43.06 7.57
CA GLY A 251 -6.92 -43.84 6.55
C GLY A 251 -6.57 -43.42 5.12
N SER A 252 -7.32 -43.96 4.16
CA SER A 252 -7.22 -43.56 2.74
C SER A 252 -8.52 -42.89 2.27
N LEU A 253 -8.43 -42.04 1.24
CA LEU A 253 -9.59 -41.42 0.59
C LEU A 253 -10.63 -42.45 0.09
N ALA A 254 -10.20 -43.68 -0.22
CA ALA A 254 -11.08 -44.76 -0.66
C ALA A 254 -12.08 -45.17 0.42
N ILE A 255 -11.72 -45.11 1.71
CA ILE A 255 -12.60 -45.46 2.83
C ILE A 255 -13.73 -44.41 2.95
N CYS A 256 -13.41 -43.13 2.79
CA CYS A 256 -14.39 -42.05 2.81
C CYS A 256 -15.36 -42.16 1.62
N ARG A 257 -14.82 -42.41 0.41
CA ARG A 257 -15.63 -42.60 -0.80
C ARG A 257 -16.60 -43.82 -0.66
N ALA A 258 -16.18 -44.88 -0.01
CA ALA A 258 -17.04 -46.01 0.22
C ALA A 258 -18.24 -45.68 1.14
N LEU A 259 -18.09 -44.72 2.07
CA LEU A 259 -19.21 -44.21 2.85
C LEU A 259 -20.07 -43.22 2.06
N GLU A 260 -19.45 -42.46 1.14
CA GLU A 260 -20.17 -41.57 0.20
C GLU A 260 -21.04 -42.44 -0.77
N GLU A 261 -20.48 -43.51 -1.35
CA GLU A 261 -21.19 -44.44 -2.24
C GLU A 261 -22.34 -45.16 -1.55
N LYS A 262 -22.22 -45.41 -0.24
CA LYS A 262 -23.29 -46.00 0.57
C LYS A 262 -24.36 -44.97 0.99
N GLY A 263 -24.19 -43.70 0.62
CA GLY A 263 -25.10 -42.61 0.98
C GLY A 263 -25.11 -42.25 2.49
N VAL A 264 -24.05 -42.67 3.21
CA VAL A 264 -23.87 -42.33 4.64
C VAL A 264 -23.34 -40.94 4.80
N LEU A 265 -22.33 -40.56 4.02
CA LEU A 265 -21.76 -39.21 3.97
C LEU A 265 -22.06 -38.60 2.62
N GLU A 266 -22.34 -37.31 2.60
CA GLU A 266 -22.49 -36.51 1.38
C GLU A 266 -21.30 -35.58 1.22
N ALA A 267 -20.60 -35.72 0.10
CA ALA A 267 -19.50 -34.83 -0.23
C ALA A 267 -20.02 -33.58 -0.95
N TYR A 268 -19.57 -32.41 -0.55
CA TYR A 268 -19.94 -31.13 -1.16
C TYR A 268 -18.74 -30.17 -1.20
N PRO A 269 -18.71 -29.25 -2.18
CA PRO A 269 -17.68 -28.22 -2.23
C PRO A 269 -17.96 -27.18 -1.14
N TYR A 270 -17.02 -27.04 -0.21
CA TYR A 270 -17.05 -26.03 0.84
C TYR A 270 -16.03 -24.92 0.51
N GLU A 271 -16.46 -23.68 0.54
CA GLU A 271 -15.59 -22.54 0.29
C GLU A 271 -14.68 -22.30 1.50
N ILE A 272 -13.38 -22.54 1.32
CA ILE A 272 -12.38 -22.24 2.35
C ILE A 272 -11.83 -20.86 2.10
N GLY A 273 -11.99 -19.98 3.09
CA GLY A 273 -11.31 -18.70 3.13
C GLY A 273 -9.79 -18.91 3.12
N ARG A 274 -9.09 -18.20 2.23
CA ARG A 274 -7.61 -18.23 2.15
C ARG A 274 -6.94 -17.53 3.34
N LEU A 275 -7.76 -16.94 4.21
CA LEU A 275 -7.38 -16.19 5.39
C LEU A 275 -7.06 -17.06 6.62
N ALA A 276 -6.95 -18.39 6.45
CA ALA A 276 -6.59 -19.30 7.53
C ALA A 276 -5.17 -19.00 8.05
N HIS A 277 -5.06 -18.00 8.90
CA HIS A 277 -3.99 -17.97 9.89
C HIS A 277 -4.26 -19.11 10.87
N THR A 278 -3.19 -19.78 11.30
CA THR A 278 -3.22 -20.81 12.34
C THR A 278 -4.24 -20.42 13.40
N GLU A 279 -5.25 -21.27 13.64
CA GLU A 279 -6.26 -21.03 14.67
C GLU A 279 -5.55 -20.73 15.99
N VAL A 280 -5.55 -19.48 16.38
CA VAL A 280 -5.12 -19.09 17.72
C VAL A 280 -6.27 -19.51 18.65
N THR A 281 -6.14 -20.69 19.21
CA THR A 281 -7.13 -21.32 20.08
C THR A 281 -7.23 -20.65 21.45
N GLU A 282 -6.21 -19.87 21.85
CA GLU A 282 -6.21 -19.17 23.14
C GLU A 282 -5.77 -17.71 22.98
N THR A 283 -6.66 -16.78 23.31
CA THR A 283 -6.30 -15.37 23.41
C THR A 283 -5.66 -15.06 24.77
N ILE A 284 -4.55 -14.33 24.74
CA ILE A 284 -3.87 -13.87 25.95
C ILE A 284 -4.63 -12.62 26.47
N GLY A 285 -4.80 -12.53 27.77
CA GLY A 285 -5.37 -11.33 28.40
C GLY A 285 -4.53 -10.07 28.08
N VAL A 286 -5.19 -8.91 28.05
CA VAL A 286 -4.51 -7.63 27.84
C VAL A 286 -3.63 -7.31 29.04
N SER A 287 -2.37 -6.95 28.78
CA SER A 287 -1.40 -6.56 29.83
C SER A 287 -1.89 -5.28 30.55
N PRO A 288 -1.70 -5.16 31.87
CA PRO A 288 -2.05 -3.94 32.59
C PRO A 288 -1.20 -2.76 32.09
N LEU A 289 -1.81 -1.59 32.02
CA LEU A 289 -1.10 -0.35 31.70
C LEU A 289 -0.18 0.06 32.85
N SER A 290 0.98 0.59 32.52
CA SER A 290 1.82 1.31 33.50
C SER A 290 1.11 2.57 33.99
N GLU A 291 1.56 3.18 35.09
CA GLU A 291 0.97 4.43 35.60
C GLU A 291 0.93 5.54 34.55
N ALA A 292 2.02 5.73 33.80
CA ALA A 292 2.11 6.73 32.73
C ALA A 292 1.12 6.43 31.57
N GLN A 293 1.00 5.17 31.18
CA GLN A 293 0.06 4.73 30.14
C GLN A 293 -1.40 4.84 30.62
N ALA A 294 -1.67 4.49 31.88
CA ALA A 294 -3.01 4.61 32.46
C ALA A 294 -3.44 6.08 32.60
N ARG A 295 -2.51 6.98 32.91
CA ARG A 295 -2.74 8.43 32.88
C ARG A 295 -3.08 8.90 31.47
N ALA A 296 -2.24 8.56 30.50
CA ALA A 296 -2.46 8.93 29.08
C ALA A 296 -3.79 8.37 28.55
N PHE A 297 -4.18 7.16 28.95
CA PHE A 297 -5.45 6.57 28.56
C PHE A 297 -6.63 7.40 29.08
N ARG A 298 -6.63 7.80 30.37
CA ARG A 298 -7.69 8.66 30.95
C ARG A 298 -7.73 10.04 30.27
N GLU A 299 -6.57 10.65 30.08
CA GLU A 299 -6.46 11.95 29.37
C GLU A 299 -6.99 11.87 27.93
N LEU A 300 -6.81 10.73 27.24
CA LEU A 300 -7.37 10.51 25.91
C LEU A 300 -8.90 10.44 25.96
N GLU A 301 -9.49 9.75 26.94
CA GLU A 301 -10.94 9.70 27.08
C GLU A 301 -11.54 11.10 27.34
N GLU A 302 -10.90 11.88 28.21
CA GLU A 302 -11.30 13.27 28.47
C GLU A 302 -11.11 14.18 27.25
N ALA A 303 -10.01 14.00 26.49
CA ALA A 303 -9.76 14.75 25.27
C ALA A 303 -10.78 14.42 24.18
N PHE A 304 -11.16 13.15 24.01
CA PHE A 304 -12.17 12.71 23.05
C PHE A 304 -13.59 13.22 23.38
N ALA A 305 -13.86 13.57 24.60
CA ALA A 305 -15.13 14.22 24.96
C ALA A 305 -15.24 15.65 24.37
N ARG A 306 -14.11 16.29 24.08
CA ARG A 306 -14.03 17.67 23.57
C ARG A 306 -13.58 17.76 22.10
N HIS A 307 -12.75 16.82 21.66
CA HIS A 307 -12.13 16.82 20.32
C HIS A 307 -12.32 15.47 19.62
N PRO A 308 -12.90 15.43 18.42
CA PRO A 308 -13.06 14.18 17.67
C PRO A 308 -11.73 13.62 17.16
N VAL A 309 -10.67 14.44 17.13
CA VAL A 309 -9.32 14.06 16.74
C VAL A 309 -8.36 14.40 17.88
N CYS A 310 -7.58 13.41 18.32
CA CYS A 310 -6.55 13.58 19.35
C CYS A 310 -5.19 13.12 18.85
N LEU A 311 -4.14 13.83 19.26
CA LEU A 311 -2.75 13.44 19.05
C LEU A 311 -2.23 12.81 20.34
N LEU A 312 -1.75 11.57 20.25
CA LEU A 312 -0.91 10.94 21.27
C LEU A 312 0.56 11.12 20.89
N HIS A 313 1.18 12.16 21.46
CA HIS A 313 2.59 12.43 21.30
C HIS A 313 3.39 11.65 22.34
N GLY A 314 3.92 10.52 21.95
CA GLY A 314 4.65 9.64 22.86
C GLY A 314 6.04 9.30 22.34
N VAL A 315 7.06 9.42 23.22
CA VAL A 315 8.45 9.08 22.87
C VAL A 315 8.56 7.64 22.31
N THR A 316 9.62 7.36 21.60
CA THR A 316 9.91 5.99 21.11
C THR A 316 9.98 5.02 22.29
N SER A 317 9.36 3.84 22.17
CA SER A 317 9.28 2.82 23.22
C SER A 317 8.52 3.25 24.49
N SER A 318 7.63 4.23 24.43
CA SER A 318 6.72 4.58 25.51
C SER A 318 5.58 3.57 25.70
N GLY A 319 5.40 2.66 24.75
CA GLY A 319 4.33 1.67 24.76
C GLY A 319 2.98 2.20 24.26
N LYS A 320 2.97 3.14 23.32
CA LYS A 320 1.74 3.63 22.65
C LYS A 320 0.81 2.50 22.19
N THR A 321 1.38 1.41 21.71
CA THR A 321 0.62 0.25 21.23
C THR A 321 -0.24 -0.38 22.33
N GLU A 322 0.21 -0.40 23.61
CA GLU A 322 -0.62 -0.89 24.71
C GLU A 322 -1.84 0.01 24.95
N VAL A 323 -1.64 1.33 24.90
CA VAL A 323 -2.75 2.29 24.98
C VAL A 323 -3.75 2.06 23.84
N TYR A 324 -3.26 1.80 22.62
CA TYR A 324 -4.13 1.47 21.49
C TYR A 324 -4.92 0.19 21.73
N ILE A 325 -4.28 -0.88 22.22
CA ILE A 325 -4.93 -2.16 22.52
C ILE A 325 -6.08 -1.96 23.52
N HIS A 326 -5.90 -1.16 24.56
CA HIS A 326 -6.94 -0.86 25.55
C HIS A 326 -8.10 -0.07 24.94
N LEU A 327 -7.83 0.96 24.11
CA LEU A 327 -8.85 1.71 23.39
C LEU A 327 -9.63 0.83 22.40
N ILE A 328 -8.94 -0.04 21.66
CA ILE A 328 -9.56 -0.98 20.75
C ILE A 328 -10.52 -1.91 21.52
N ARG A 329 -10.06 -2.47 22.63
CA ARG A 329 -10.90 -3.35 23.45
C ARG A 329 -12.16 -2.65 23.96
N GLN A 330 -12.05 -1.40 24.37
CA GLN A 330 -13.19 -0.59 24.79
C GLN A 330 -14.19 -0.41 23.64
N MET A 331 -13.73 -0.03 22.45
CA MET A 331 -14.59 0.16 21.27
C MET A 331 -15.31 -1.14 20.88
N ILE A 332 -14.63 -2.26 20.94
CA ILE A 332 -15.20 -3.58 20.66
C ILE A 332 -16.27 -3.93 21.69
N ALA A 333 -16.06 -3.60 22.98
CA ALA A 333 -17.05 -3.81 24.03
C ALA A 333 -18.32 -2.94 23.83
N GLU A 334 -18.18 -1.79 23.16
CA GLU A 334 -19.28 -0.92 22.74
C GLU A 334 -19.95 -1.39 21.41
N GLY A 335 -19.55 -2.53 20.84
CA GLY A 335 -20.07 -3.04 19.56
C GLY A 335 -19.61 -2.22 18.35
N LYS A 336 -18.50 -1.50 18.45
CA LYS A 336 -17.95 -0.64 17.41
C LYS A 336 -16.76 -1.30 16.71
N GLN A 337 -16.60 -0.98 15.44
CA GLN A 337 -15.44 -1.40 14.65
C GLN A 337 -14.30 -0.41 14.74
N VAL A 338 -13.07 -0.90 14.57
CA VAL A 338 -11.84 -0.10 14.60
C VAL A 338 -11.05 -0.27 13.32
N LEU A 339 -10.61 0.84 12.75
CA LEU A 339 -9.61 0.88 11.68
C LEU A 339 -8.26 1.30 12.28
N TYR A 340 -7.28 0.41 12.24
CA TYR A 340 -5.93 0.70 12.70
C TYR A 340 -4.97 0.79 11.51
N LEU A 341 -4.61 2.01 11.12
CA LEU A 341 -3.69 2.29 10.03
C LEU A 341 -2.25 2.30 10.52
N VAL A 342 -1.41 1.56 9.80
CA VAL A 342 0.03 1.50 10.02
C VAL A 342 0.77 1.75 8.71
N PRO A 343 2.01 2.31 8.75
CA PRO A 343 2.85 2.40 7.55
C PRO A 343 3.14 1.02 6.94
N GLU A 344 3.28 0.96 5.62
CA GLU A 344 3.49 -0.31 4.89
C GLU A 344 4.64 -1.18 5.45
N ILE A 345 5.70 -0.51 5.93
CA ILE A 345 6.90 -1.17 6.48
C ILE A 345 6.68 -1.66 7.93
N VAL A 346 5.74 -1.03 8.66
CA VAL A 346 5.45 -1.36 10.07
C VAL A 346 4.48 -2.53 10.19
N LEU A 347 3.75 -2.89 9.11
CA LEU A 347 2.88 -4.06 9.10
C LEU A 347 3.73 -5.35 9.09
N THR A 348 4.51 -5.52 10.15
CA THR A 348 5.38 -6.66 10.35
C THR A 348 4.63 -7.80 11.03
N THR A 349 5.15 -9.01 10.91
CA THR A 349 4.69 -10.18 11.65
C THR A 349 4.62 -9.90 13.15
N GLN A 350 5.58 -9.18 13.72
CA GLN A 350 5.61 -8.83 15.14
C GLN A 350 4.36 -8.08 15.63
N LEU A 351 3.97 -7.01 14.92
CA LEU A 351 2.79 -6.24 15.29
C LEU A 351 1.51 -7.05 15.10
N THR A 352 1.40 -7.74 13.96
CA THR A 352 0.23 -8.55 13.66
C THR A 352 0.09 -9.71 14.62
N ASP A 353 1.16 -10.44 14.95
CA ASP A 353 1.15 -11.55 15.90
C ASP A 353 0.79 -11.08 17.32
N ARG A 354 1.33 -9.92 17.74
CA ARG A 354 0.97 -9.32 19.02
C ARG A 354 -0.52 -9.02 19.13
N LEU A 355 -1.11 -8.44 18.09
CA LEU A 355 -2.53 -8.12 18.04
C LEU A 355 -3.39 -9.40 17.91
N TYR A 356 -2.95 -10.39 17.12
CA TYR A 356 -3.64 -11.68 17.02
C TYR A 356 -3.71 -12.43 18.36
N ARG A 357 -2.63 -12.38 19.17
CA ARG A 357 -2.66 -12.99 20.51
C ARG A 357 -3.72 -12.38 21.42
N VAL A 358 -4.06 -11.10 21.22
CA VAL A 358 -5.06 -10.40 22.04
C VAL A 358 -6.47 -10.54 21.47
N PHE A 359 -6.63 -10.38 20.15
CA PHE A 359 -7.93 -10.24 19.50
C PHE A 359 -8.38 -11.46 18.69
N GLY A 360 -7.45 -12.40 18.41
CA GLY A 360 -7.75 -13.63 17.68
C GLY A 360 -8.44 -13.36 16.32
N ASN A 361 -9.44 -14.16 16.01
CA ASN A 361 -10.19 -14.12 14.76
C ASN A 361 -11.09 -12.88 14.58
N ARG A 362 -11.18 -12.01 15.60
CA ARG A 362 -11.90 -10.72 15.53
C ARG A 362 -11.13 -9.68 14.70
N MET A 363 -9.88 -9.95 14.35
CA MET A 363 -8.99 -9.05 13.62
C MET A 363 -8.78 -9.52 12.18
N GLY A 364 -8.91 -8.58 11.23
CA GLY A 364 -8.52 -8.74 9.84
C GLY A 364 -7.29 -7.89 9.51
N VAL A 365 -6.39 -8.41 8.68
CA VAL A 365 -5.24 -7.66 8.17
C VAL A 365 -5.46 -7.37 6.69
N TYR A 366 -5.30 -6.10 6.27
CA TYR A 366 -5.50 -5.70 4.88
C TYR A 366 -4.28 -4.99 4.31
N HIS A 367 -3.68 -5.59 3.28
CA HIS A 367 -2.47 -5.08 2.64
C HIS A 367 -2.55 -5.15 1.11
N SER A 368 -2.00 -4.15 0.42
CA SER A 368 -1.99 -4.09 -1.06
C SER A 368 -1.17 -5.20 -1.73
N LYS A 369 -0.21 -5.82 -1.01
CA LYS A 369 0.60 -6.95 -1.48
C LYS A 369 -0.08 -8.31 -1.34
N PHE A 370 -1.22 -8.37 -0.65
CA PHE A 370 -1.98 -9.62 -0.57
C PHE A 370 -2.54 -10.01 -1.93
N PRO A 371 -2.63 -11.31 -2.22
CA PRO A 371 -3.33 -11.79 -3.40
C PRO A 371 -4.73 -11.16 -3.51
N ASP A 372 -5.14 -10.85 -4.71
CA ASP A 372 -6.39 -10.12 -4.94
C ASP A 372 -7.62 -10.88 -4.40
N ALA A 373 -7.54 -12.23 -4.41
CA ALA A 373 -8.57 -13.07 -3.84
C ALA A 373 -8.75 -12.90 -2.32
N GLU A 374 -7.64 -12.80 -1.56
CA GLU A 374 -7.69 -12.55 -0.10
C GLU A 374 -8.29 -11.16 0.20
N ARG A 375 -7.96 -10.19 -0.63
CA ARG A 375 -8.53 -8.84 -0.51
C ARG A 375 -10.04 -8.82 -0.73
N VAL A 376 -10.54 -9.64 -1.67
CA VAL A 376 -11.98 -9.83 -1.91
C VAL A 376 -12.64 -10.50 -0.72
N GLU A 377 -12.04 -11.54 -0.16
CA GLU A 377 -12.56 -12.25 1.02
C GLU A 377 -12.70 -11.33 2.23
N ILE A 378 -11.68 -10.49 2.50
CA ILE A 378 -11.75 -9.48 3.57
C ILE A 378 -12.88 -8.49 3.30
N TRP A 379 -13.04 -8.03 2.05
CA TRP A 379 -14.11 -7.11 1.67
C TRP A 379 -15.49 -7.72 1.92
N GLN A 380 -15.70 -8.96 1.47
CA GLN A 380 -16.95 -9.70 1.66
C GLN A 380 -17.23 -9.98 3.14
N LYS A 381 -16.19 -10.35 3.90
CA LYS A 381 -16.31 -10.55 5.35
C LYS A 381 -16.76 -9.27 6.06
N GLN A 382 -16.25 -8.11 5.65
CA GLN A 382 -16.68 -6.82 6.22
C GLN A 382 -18.13 -6.45 5.89
N LEU A 383 -18.66 -6.94 4.77
CA LEU A 383 -20.07 -6.78 4.40
C LEU A 383 -21.00 -7.81 5.06
N SER A 384 -20.48 -8.91 5.58
CA SER A 384 -21.25 -9.99 6.19
C SER A 384 -21.92 -9.58 7.50
N GLU A 385 -22.72 -10.45 8.05
CA GLU A 385 -23.36 -10.26 9.39
C GLU A 385 -22.35 -10.31 10.54
N GLN A 386 -21.20 -10.96 10.32
CA GLN A 386 -20.12 -11.09 11.29
C GLN A 386 -18.81 -10.48 10.72
N PRO A 387 -18.73 -9.16 10.60
CA PRO A 387 -17.52 -8.50 10.11
C PRO A 387 -16.38 -8.63 11.12
N TYR A 388 -15.15 -8.30 10.71
CA TYR A 388 -14.07 -8.10 11.66
C TYR A 388 -14.37 -6.88 12.53
N ASP A 389 -14.08 -6.97 13.82
CA ASP A 389 -14.15 -5.84 14.75
C ASP A 389 -12.99 -4.88 14.56
N ILE A 390 -11.83 -5.41 14.15
CA ILE A 390 -10.62 -4.64 13.90
C ILE A 390 -10.12 -4.93 12.50
N ILE A 391 -9.81 -3.88 11.76
CA ILE A 391 -8.98 -3.97 10.56
C ILE A 391 -7.66 -3.30 10.83
N VAL A 392 -6.57 -4.07 10.77
CA VAL A 392 -5.20 -3.53 10.75
C VAL A 392 -4.75 -3.48 9.31
N GLY A 393 -4.29 -2.32 8.87
CA GLY A 393 -3.87 -2.24 7.48
C GLY A 393 -3.15 -0.96 7.11
N VAL A 394 -2.76 -0.91 5.83
CA VAL A 394 -2.04 0.22 5.25
C VAL A 394 -3.02 1.24 4.62
N ARG A 395 -2.50 2.27 3.97
CA ARG A 395 -3.28 3.37 3.38
C ARG A 395 -4.55 2.94 2.60
N SER A 396 -4.54 1.79 1.91
CA SER A 396 -5.69 1.32 1.14
C SER A 396 -6.85 0.82 1.99
N SER A 397 -6.63 0.57 3.27
CA SER A 397 -7.67 0.05 4.19
C SER A 397 -8.77 1.07 4.48
N VAL A 398 -8.55 2.35 4.20
CA VAL A 398 -9.59 3.39 4.31
C VAL A 398 -10.77 3.19 3.36
N PHE A 399 -10.62 2.34 2.34
CA PHE A 399 -11.68 2.05 1.37
C PHE A 399 -12.58 0.89 1.77
N LEU A 400 -12.21 0.10 2.79
CA LEU A 400 -13.00 -1.04 3.24
C LEU A 400 -14.38 -0.61 3.77
N PRO A 401 -15.41 -1.45 3.63
CA PRO A 401 -16.72 -1.18 4.18
C PRO A 401 -16.70 -1.38 5.71
N PHE A 402 -17.21 -0.40 6.45
CA PHE A 402 -17.48 -0.48 7.88
C PHE A 402 -18.95 -0.19 8.11
N ARG A 403 -19.60 -0.94 9.00
CA ARG A 403 -21.00 -0.69 9.39
C ARG A 403 -21.09 0.23 10.61
N HIS A 404 -20.19 0.04 11.58
CA HIS A 404 -20.22 0.71 12.88
C HIS A 404 -18.81 1.19 13.28
N LEU A 405 -18.15 1.93 12.40
CA LEU A 405 -16.81 2.48 12.68
C LEU A 405 -16.89 3.44 13.89
N GLY A 406 -16.15 3.15 14.97
CA GLY A 406 -16.13 3.95 16.19
C GLY A 406 -14.80 4.62 16.47
N LEU A 407 -13.71 4.04 15.96
CA LEU A 407 -12.35 4.56 16.18
C LEU A 407 -11.48 4.33 14.95
N VAL A 408 -10.71 5.35 14.60
CA VAL A 408 -9.62 5.25 13.62
C VAL A 408 -8.32 5.58 14.33
N ILE A 409 -7.36 4.67 14.30
CA ILE A 409 -6.00 4.88 14.80
C ILE A 409 -5.08 5.04 13.60
N VAL A 410 -4.26 6.08 13.59
CA VAL A 410 -3.20 6.31 12.59
C VAL A 410 -1.87 6.34 13.32
N ASP A 411 -1.15 5.23 13.28
CA ASP A 411 0.15 5.13 13.92
C ASP A 411 1.24 5.72 13.03
N GLU A 412 2.28 6.31 13.64
CA GLU A 412 3.32 7.07 12.94
C GLU A 412 2.72 8.05 11.91
N GLU A 413 1.78 8.89 12.37
CA GLU A 413 0.91 9.75 11.54
C GLU A 413 1.67 10.68 10.57
N HIS A 414 2.94 10.99 10.91
CA HIS A 414 3.84 11.83 10.11
C HIS A 414 4.41 11.12 8.88
N GLU A 415 4.17 9.80 8.75
CA GLU A 415 4.85 8.97 7.76
C GLU A 415 4.43 9.27 6.32
N GLN A 416 5.42 9.51 5.46
CA GLN A 416 5.19 9.88 4.05
C GLN A 416 4.52 8.78 3.22
N SER A 417 4.63 7.50 3.61
CA SER A 417 4.01 6.38 2.90
C SER A 417 2.48 6.41 2.91
N TYR A 418 1.88 7.20 3.78
CA TYR A 418 0.44 7.47 3.76
C TYR A 418 -0.01 8.31 2.55
N LYS A 419 0.91 9.03 1.88
CA LYS A 419 0.61 9.76 0.65
C LYS A 419 0.74 8.84 -0.55
N GLN A 420 -0.33 8.67 -1.34
CA GLN A 420 -0.28 8.02 -2.64
C GLN A 420 0.25 8.98 -3.69
N GLN A 421 1.36 8.62 -4.35
CA GLN A 421 1.96 9.44 -5.40
C GLN A 421 1.29 9.15 -6.76
N GLU A 422 1.26 7.90 -7.16
CA GLU A 422 0.65 7.39 -8.38
C GLU A 422 0.06 5.98 -8.12
N PRO A 423 -1.02 5.61 -8.80
CA PRO A 423 -1.88 6.43 -9.67
C PRO A 423 -2.80 7.38 -8.89
N ALA A 424 -3.66 8.15 -9.61
CA ALA A 424 -4.78 8.86 -8.97
C ALA A 424 -5.74 7.84 -8.28
N PRO A 425 -6.39 8.24 -7.17
CA PRO A 425 -6.33 9.51 -6.44
C PRO A 425 -5.01 9.67 -5.68
N ARG A 426 -4.43 10.87 -5.72
CA ARG A 426 -3.19 11.20 -4.96
C ARG A 426 -3.50 11.63 -3.54
N TYR A 427 -4.22 10.77 -2.82
CA TYR A 427 -4.71 11.05 -1.49
C TYR A 427 -3.66 10.82 -0.40
N HIS A 428 -3.85 11.47 0.74
CA HIS A 428 -3.11 11.20 1.98
C HIS A 428 -4.01 10.41 2.93
N ALA A 429 -3.62 9.18 3.26
CA ALA A 429 -4.48 8.27 4.01
C ALA A 429 -4.82 8.76 5.42
N ARG A 430 -3.90 9.45 6.13
CA ARG A 430 -4.19 10.11 7.42
C ARG A 430 -5.36 11.09 7.29
N ASN A 431 -5.29 12.01 6.32
CA ASN A 431 -6.33 13.01 6.12
C ASN A 431 -7.65 12.39 5.64
N ALA A 432 -7.55 11.37 4.78
CA ALA A 432 -8.71 10.59 4.34
C ALA A 432 -9.36 9.83 5.51
N ALA A 433 -8.57 9.25 6.41
CA ALA A 433 -9.04 8.53 7.59
C ALA A 433 -9.75 9.46 8.59
N ILE A 434 -9.24 10.69 8.80
CA ILE A 434 -9.91 11.70 9.63
C ILE A 434 -11.30 12.05 9.04
N MET A 435 -11.38 12.21 7.72
CA MET A 435 -12.67 12.49 7.07
C MET A 435 -13.62 11.29 7.13
N LEU A 436 -13.10 10.07 6.90
CA LEU A 436 -13.88 8.84 7.03
C LEU A 436 -14.46 8.73 8.44
N ALA A 437 -13.63 8.91 9.47
CA ALA A 437 -14.07 8.91 10.86
C ALA A 437 -15.17 9.96 11.11
N ARG A 438 -14.99 11.17 10.59
CA ARG A 438 -16.00 12.23 10.70
C ARG A 438 -17.34 11.84 10.08
N MET A 439 -17.35 11.16 8.91
CA MET A 439 -18.56 10.70 8.25
C MET A 439 -19.32 9.64 9.08
N TYR A 440 -18.59 8.85 9.85
CA TYR A 440 -19.17 7.86 10.78
C TYR A 440 -19.45 8.40 12.18
N GLY A 441 -19.09 9.65 12.49
CA GLY A 441 -19.11 10.16 13.87
C GLY A 441 -18.11 9.44 14.80
N ALA A 442 -17.07 8.82 14.22
CA ALA A 442 -16.04 8.08 14.93
C ALA A 442 -14.93 9.00 15.45
N ARG A 443 -14.20 8.54 16.47
CA ARG A 443 -13.01 9.18 17.02
C ARG A 443 -11.79 8.90 16.15
N THR A 444 -10.82 9.82 16.13
CA THR A 444 -9.53 9.61 15.45
C THR A 444 -8.39 9.81 16.44
N LEU A 445 -7.52 8.80 16.56
CA LEU A 445 -6.27 8.89 17.31
C LEU A 445 -5.09 8.94 16.34
N LEU A 446 -4.31 10.00 16.42
CA LEU A 446 -3.05 10.15 15.69
C LEU A 446 -1.90 9.84 16.67
N GLY A 447 -1.11 8.82 16.40
CA GLY A 447 -0.02 8.42 17.28
C GLY A 447 1.34 8.60 16.63
N THR A 448 2.30 9.17 17.36
CA THR A 448 3.67 9.34 16.86
C THR A 448 4.62 9.80 17.96
N ALA A 449 5.94 9.60 17.73
CA ALA A 449 7.00 10.19 18.55
C ALA A 449 7.45 11.58 18.01
N THR A 450 7.21 11.83 16.73
CA THR A 450 7.66 13.05 16.02
C THR A 450 6.52 13.55 15.15
N PRO A 451 5.56 14.28 15.71
CA PRO A 451 4.36 14.73 14.99
C PRO A 451 4.68 15.46 13.68
N ALA A 452 3.80 15.34 12.69
CA ALA A 452 3.83 16.24 11.55
C ALA A 452 3.53 17.67 12.04
N LEU A 453 4.27 18.65 11.52
CA LEU A 453 4.14 20.04 11.99
C LEU A 453 2.73 20.59 11.78
N GLU A 454 2.03 20.17 10.72
CA GLU A 454 0.63 20.53 10.47
C GLU A 454 -0.32 19.91 11.51
N THR A 455 -0.05 18.70 11.97
CA THR A 455 -0.83 18.04 13.03
C THR A 455 -0.64 18.79 14.36
N TYR A 456 0.61 19.07 14.72
CA TYR A 456 0.91 19.80 15.95
C TYR A 456 0.38 21.24 15.92
N TYR A 457 0.40 21.90 14.75
CA TYR A 457 -0.25 23.20 14.56
C TYR A 457 -1.75 23.15 14.86
N ASN A 458 -2.46 22.10 14.39
CA ASN A 458 -3.88 21.93 14.68
C ASN A 458 -4.15 21.70 16.19
N VAL A 459 -3.23 21.06 16.91
CA VAL A 459 -3.27 20.96 18.38
C VAL A 459 -3.14 22.36 19.00
N ARG A 460 -2.13 23.12 18.61
CA ARG A 460 -1.88 24.48 19.15
C ARG A 460 -3.03 25.45 18.86
N MET A 461 -3.74 25.26 17.76
CA MET A 461 -4.94 26.02 17.41
C MET A 461 -6.23 25.50 18.09
N GLY A 462 -6.14 24.52 19.00
CA GLY A 462 -7.27 23.96 19.71
C GLY A 462 -8.26 23.15 18.85
N LYS A 463 -7.85 22.73 17.64
CA LYS A 463 -8.67 21.90 16.75
C LYS A 463 -8.58 20.43 17.11
N TYR A 464 -7.41 19.99 17.60
CA TYR A 464 -7.13 18.62 18.02
C TYR A 464 -6.78 18.57 19.50
N GLY A 465 -7.16 17.49 20.19
CA GLY A 465 -6.70 17.21 21.54
C GLY A 465 -5.24 16.78 21.54
N LEU A 466 -4.53 17.02 22.66
CA LEU A 466 -3.16 16.56 22.88
C LEU A 466 -3.10 15.72 24.13
N VAL A 467 -2.45 14.57 24.04
CA VAL A 467 -2.01 13.77 25.18
C VAL A 467 -0.55 13.43 24.99
N GLU A 468 0.26 13.61 26.01
CA GLU A 468 1.70 13.38 25.97
C GLU A 468 2.09 12.14 26.79
N LEU A 469 2.94 11.28 26.22
CA LEU A 469 3.52 10.11 26.87
C LEU A 469 5.04 10.21 26.79
N THR A 470 5.61 10.99 27.71
CA THR A 470 7.01 11.43 27.69
C THR A 470 7.99 10.41 28.27
N GLU A 471 7.50 9.40 28.97
CA GLU A 471 8.34 8.38 29.62
C GLU A 471 8.46 7.13 28.74
N ARG A 472 9.68 6.56 28.66
CA ARG A 472 9.87 5.23 28.07
C ARG A 472 9.39 4.15 29.05
N PHE A 473 8.84 3.08 28.49
CA PHE A 473 8.49 1.90 29.29
C PHE A 473 9.75 1.34 30.01
N GLY A 474 9.65 1.06 31.30
CA GLY A 474 10.78 0.57 32.11
C GLY A 474 11.76 1.65 32.55
N GLN A 475 11.41 2.94 32.46
CA GLN A 475 12.24 4.09 32.92
C GLN A 475 13.63 4.18 32.25
N VAL A 476 13.81 3.60 31.07
CA VAL A 476 15.06 3.66 30.31
C VAL A 476 15.27 5.08 29.77
N ARG A 477 16.45 5.66 30.00
CA ARG A 477 16.81 6.99 29.50
C ARG A 477 16.83 7.02 27.97
N LEU A 478 16.56 8.19 27.38
CA LEU A 478 16.78 8.43 25.96
C LEU A 478 18.24 8.19 25.58
N PRO A 479 18.55 7.74 24.36
CA PRO A 479 19.93 7.52 23.93
C PRO A 479 20.71 8.84 23.91
N GLU A 480 21.99 8.76 24.24
CA GLU A 480 22.92 9.87 24.11
C GLU A 480 23.31 10.05 22.64
N VAL A 481 23.12 11.24 22.10
CA VAL A 481 23.48 11.57 20.71
C VAL A 481 24.76 12.40 20.71
N GLU A 482 25.84 11.81 20.20
CA GLU A 482 27.14 12.46 20.04
C GLU A 482 27.34 12.90 18.60
N VAL A 483 27.64 14.19 18.39
CA VAL A 483 27.85 14.75 17.05
C VAL A 483 29.33 14.72 16.70
N VAL A 484 29.65 14.22 15.53
CA VAL A 484 31.01 14.18 15.00
C VAL A 484 31.11 15.02 13.74
N ASP A 485 31.96 16.05 13.79
CA ASP A 485 32.33 16.86 12.63
C ASP A 485 33.24 16.05 11.69
N ILE A 486 32.66 15.56 10.58
CA ILE A 486 33.42 14.81 9.58
C ILE A 486 34.14 15.71 8.57
N LYS A 487 33.88 17.01 8.50
CA LYS A 487 34.52 17.94 7.56
C LYS A 487 36.01 18.05 7.85
N GLU A 488 36.37 18.26 9.11
CA GLU A 488 37.77 18.35 9.55
C GLU A 488 38.48 17.00 9.46
N LEU A 489 37.78 15.90 9.85
CA LEU A 489 38.32 14.55 9.76
C LEU A 489 38.62 14.13 8.31
N GLN A 490 37.76 14.48 7.36
CA GLN A 490 38.00 14.25 5.93
C GLN A 490 39.21 15.05 5.42
N ARG A 491 39.32 16.36 5.81
CA ARG A 491 40.46 17.20 5.45
C ARG A 491 41.78 16.63 5.98
N LYS A 492 41.77 16.11 7.20
CA LYS A 492 42.95 15.49 7.83
C LYS A 492 43.17 14.03 7.42
N ARG A 493 42.36 13.46 6.52
CA ARG A 493 42.40 12.05 6.08
C ARG A 493 42.34 11.04 7.26
N ARG A 494 41.58 11.37 8.29
CA ARG A 494 41.41 10.54 9.49
C ARG A 494 40.18 9.64 9.45
N MET A 495 39.41 9.62 8.37
CA MET A 495 38.28 8.73 8.18
C MET A 495 38.72 7.37 7.66
N ALA A 496 38.16 6.28 8.18
CA ALA A 496 38.29 4.94 7.60
C ALA A 496 37.05 4.64 6.74
N GLY A 497 37.12 4.92 5.44
CA GLY A 497 35.96 4.86 4.58
C GLY A 497 34.86 5.85 5.02
N PRO A 498 33.64 5.39 5.30
CA PRO A 498 32.55 6.25 5.79
C PRO A 498 32.57 6.48 7.30
N PHE A 499 33.50 5.87 8.04
CA PHE A 499 33.47 5.84 9.48
C PHE A 499 34.47 6.85 10.10
N SER A 500 34.01 7.61 11.07
CA SER A 500 34.86 8.41 11.94
C SER A 500 35.56 7.53 12.98
N PRO A 501 36.74 7.93 13.49
CA PRO A 501 37.43 7.19 14.55
C PRO A 501 36.54 6.93 15.77
N ARG A 502 35.69 7.94 16.11
CA ARG A 502 34.77 7.83 17.24
C ARG A 502 33.71 6.76 17.03
N LEU A 503 33.10 6.71 15.82
CA LEU A 503 32.15 5.65 15.49
C LEU A 503 32.81 4.26 15.55
N LEU A 504 34.01 4.11 15.01
CA LEU A 504 34.76 2.84 15.06
C LEU A 504 35.07 2.38 16.48
N GLU A 505 35.41 3.31 17.37
CA GLU A 505 35.62 3.01 18.79
C GLU A 505 34.38 2.42 19.44
N GLU A 506 33.22 3.07 19.24
CA GLU A 506 31.94 2.61 19.80
C GLU A 506 31.46 1.29 19.16
N MET A 507 31.69 1.12 17.87
CA MET A 507 31.37 -0.16 17.19
C MET A 507 32.22 -1.29 17.77
N ARG A 508 33.53 -1.08 17.92
CA ARG A 508 34.42 -2.09 18.49
C ARG A 508 33.99 -2.49 19.90
N ARG A 509 33.72 -1.50 20.74
CA ARG A 509 33.25 -1.71 22.11
C ARG A 509 31.95 -2.52 22.15
N ALA A 510 30.98 -2.22 21.25
CA ALA A 510 29.71 -2.94 21.16
C ALA A 510 29.95 -4.41 20.76
N LEU A 511 30.75 -4.65 19.73
CA LEU A 511 31.03 -5.99 19.22
C LEU A 511 31.79 -6.85 20.25
N GLU A 512 32.75 -6.26 20.96
CA GLU A 512 33.50 -6.95 22.07
C GLU A 512 32.54 -7.37 23.21
N ASN A 513 31.49 -6.57 23.46
CA ASN A 513 30.46 -6.87 24.45
C ASN A 513 29.32 -7.78 23.91
N LYS A 514 29.42 -8.29 22.67
CA LYS A 514 28.39 -9.08 21.99
C LYS A 514 27.08 -8.32 21.89
N GLU A 515 27.13 -7.00 21.77
CA GLU A 515 26.04 -6.10 21.50
C GLU A 515 25.96 -5.82 20.00
N GLN A 516 24.79 -5.36 19.54
CA GLN A 516 24.54 -5.15 18.12
C GLN A 516 24.65 -3.68 17.73
N VAL A 517 24.99 -3.46 16.46
CA VAL A 517 25.15 -2.13 15.87
C VAL A 517 24.18 -1.94 14.71
N ILE A 518 23.55 -0.76 14.62
CA ILE A 518 22.82 -0.34 13.43
C ILE A 518 23.58 0.80 12.75
N LEU A 519 23.87 0.65 11.45
CA LEU A 519 24.44 1.69 10.63
C LEU A 519 23.37 2.23 9.67
N PHE A 520 23.00 3.47 9.88
CA PHE A 520 22.00 4.14 9.06
C PHE A 520 22.65 4.95 7.95
N GLN A 521 22.30 4.61 6.71
CA GLN A 521 22.69 5.33 5.52
C GLN A 521 21.43 5.76 4.71
N ASN A 522 21.15 7.07 4.65
CA ASN A 522 20.04 7.53 3.81
C ASN A 522 20.41 7.41 2.33
N ARG A 523 19.72 6.53 1.60
CA ARG A 523 19.96 6.26 0.18
C ARG A 523 19.47 7.39 -0.75
N ARG A 524 18.58 8.26 -0.30
CA ARG A 524 18.02 9.32 -1.16
C ARG A 524 19.09 10.37 -1.44
N GLY A 525 19.67 10.31 -2.66
CA GLY A 525 20.72 11.23 -3.16
C GLY A 525 22.05 10.59 -3.51
N TYR A 526 22.33 9.35 -3.09
CA TYR A 526 23.57 8.62 -3.37
C TYR A 526 23.31 7.21 -3.93
N ALA A 527 22.60 7.14 -5.05
CA ALA A 527 22.58 5.88 -5.79
C ALA A 527 24.01 5.59 -6.29
N PRO A 528 24.56 4.37 -6.11
CA PRO A 528 25.85 4.03 -6.68
C PRO A 528 25.79 4.24 -8.19
N MET A 529 26.65 5.08 -8.70
CA MET A 529 26.76 5.40 -10.12
C MET A 529 28.18 5.16 -10.61
N ILE A 530 28.32 4.91 -11.89
CA ILE A 530 29.64 4.88 -12.54
C ILE A 530 29.98 6.31 -12.95
N GLU A 531 31.20 6.75 -12.69
CA GLU A 531 31.72 8.04 -13.12
C GLU A 531 33.07 7.84 -13.78
N CYS A 532 33.31 8.49 -14.88
CA CYS A 532 34.62 8.50 -15.49
C CYS A 532 35.58 9.40 -14.69
N HIS A 533 36.69 8.85 -14.20
CA HIS A 533 37.67 9.60 -13.42
C HIS A 533 38.30 10.75 -14.23
N THR A 534 38.46 10.56 -15.55
CA THR A 534 39.14 11.52 -16.45
C THR A 534 38.26 12.72 -16.77
N CYS A 535 36.96 12.51 -17.15
CA CYS A 535 36.13 13.59 -17.68
C CYS A 535 34.85 13.86 -16.86
N GLY A 536 34.60 13.10 -15.77
CA GLY A 536 33.41 13.23 -14.97
C GLY A 536 32.11 12.73 -15.61
N TRP A 537 32.18 12.01 -16.73
CA TRP A 537 31.01 11.46 -17.41
C TRP A 537 30.25 10.47 -16.49
N VAL A 538 28.94 10.62 -16.44
CA VAL A 538 28.04 9.73 -15.70
C VAL A 538 26.98 9.18 -16.65
N PRO A 539 26.71 7.85 -16.67
CA PRO A 539 25.71 7.27 -17.53
C PRO A 539 24.30 7.73 -17.15
N LYS A 540 23.57 8.24 -18.13
CA LYS A 540 22.18 8.68 -17.99
C LYS A 540 21.23 7.69 -18.67
N CYS A 541 20.02 7.63 -18.17
CA CYS A 541 18.96 6.83 -18.78
C CYS A 541 18.57 7.40 -20.15
N LYS A 542 18.34 6.53 -21.14
CA LYS A 542 17.87 6.94 -22.47
C LYS A 542 16.46 7.53 -22.45
N ASN A 543 15.61 7.09 -21.52
CA ASN A 543 14.20 7.41 -21.46
C ASN A 543 13.86 8.44 -20.39
N CYS A 544 14.73 8.62 -19.39
CA CYS A 544 14.52 9.46 -18.22
C CYS A 544 15.69 10.41 -18.02
N ASP A 545 15.44 11.56 -17.41
CA ASP A 545 16.49 12.55 -17.13
C ASP A 545 17.14 12.28 -15.75
N VAL A 546 17.62 11.04 -15.57
CA VAL A 546 18.28 10.58 -14.34
C VAL A 546 19.52 9.76 -14.67
N SER A 547 20.48 9.77 -13.75
CA SER A 547 21.62 8.87 -13.82
C SER A 547 21.19 7.42 -13.55
N LEU A 548 21.88 6.47 -14.20
CA LEU A 548 21.65 5.06 -13.98
C LEU A 548 22.29 4.61 -12.65
N THR A 549 21.60 3.77 -11.92
CA THR A 549 22.11 3.14 -10.70
C THR A 549 22.91 1.89 -11.05
N TYR A 550 24.14 1.79 -10.56
CA TYR A 550 24.99 0.63 -10.75
C TYR A 550 24.67 -0.46 -9.72
N HIS A 551 24.45 -1.68 -10.17
CA HIS A 551 24.24 -2.88 -9.34
C HIS A 551 25.46 -3.80 -9.45
N LYS A 552 26.33 -3.78 -8.41
CA LYS A 552 27.59 -4.52 -8.38
C LYS A 552 27.39 -6.03 -8.58
N GLY A 553 26.42 -6.64 -7.92
CA GLY A 553 26.14 -8.08 -8.00
C GLY A 553 25.76 -8.59 -9.41
N LEU A 554 25.16 -7.71 -10.25
CA LEU A 554 24.75 -8.03 -11.61
C LEU A 554 25.70 -7.43 -12.66
N ASN A 555 26.64 -6.59 -12.24
CA ASN A 555 27.50 -5.74 -13.08
C ASN A 555 26.70 -4.97 -14.16
N GLN A 556 25.55 -4.44 -13.78
CA GLN A 556 24.62 -3.73 -14.68
C GLN A 556 24.21 -2.38 -14.11
N MET A 557 23.80 -1.49 -15.00
CA MET A 557 23.26 -0.18 -14.66
C MET A 557 21.77 -0.15 -14.98
N THR A 558 20.94 0.24 -14.00
CA THR A 558 19.47 0.22 -14.13
C THR A 558 18.86 1.57 -13.79
N CYS A 559 17.86 1.98 -14.57
CA CYS A 559 17.02 3.11 -14.26
C CYS A 559 15.83 2.68 -13.38
N HIS A 560 15.77 3.15 -12.14
CA HIS A 560 14.67 2.80 -11.21
C HIS A 560 13.31 3.47 -11.54
N TYR A 561 13.28 4.38 -12.55
CA TYR A 561 12.02 5.01 -13.00
C TYR A 561 11.33 4.25 -14.14
N CYS A 562 12.11 3.67 -15.07
CA CYS A 562 11.55 3.01 -16.25
C CYS A 562 12.02 1.57 -16.46
N GLY A 563 12.89 1.06 -15.58
CA GLY A 563 13.45 -0.29 -15.69
C GLY A 563 14.50 -0.47 -16.82
N TYR A 564 14.87 0.59 -17.53
CA TYR A 564 15.93 0.49 -18.55
C TYR A 564 17.23 -0.01 -17.90
N THR A 565 17.79 -1.10 -18.44
CA THR A 565 19.02 -1.73 -17.96
C THR A 565 20.03 -1.81 -19.08
N CYS A 566 21.31 -1.57 -18.78
CA CYS A 566 22.43 -1.75 -19.70
C CYS A 566 23.68 -2.20 -18.93
N ASN A 567 24.62 -2.80 -19.67
CA ASN A 567 25.89 -3.20 -19.11
C ASN A 567 26.82 -1.99 -18.86
N VAL A 568 27.75 -2.15 -17.92
CA VAL A 568 28.79 -1.15 -17.69
C VAL A 568 29.72 -1.11 -18.92
N PRO A 569 29.93 0.05 -19.53
CA PRO A 569 30.88 0.13 -20.65
C PRO A 569 32.30 -0.11 -20.16
N THR A 570 33.16 -0.71 -21.02
CA THR A 570 34.58 -0.94 -20.73
C THR A 570 35.44 0.31 -20.89
N ARG A 571 34.91 1.30 -21.65
CA ARG A 571 35.53 2.62 -21.85
C ARG A 571 34.48 3.71 -21.74
N CYS A 572 34.90 4.88 -21.32
CA CYS A 572 34.05 6.04 -21.25
C CYS A 572 33.56 6.46 -22.65
N PRO A 573 32.26 6.54 -22.92
CA PRO A 573 31.74 6.96 -24.23
C PRO A 573 32.04 8.42 -24.55
N ALA A 574 32.42 9.26 -23.57
CA ALA A 574 32.69 10.68 -23.77
C ALA A 574 34.17 11.00 -24.04
N CYS A 575 35.11 10.27 -23.43
CA CYS A 575 36.53 10.56 -23.55
C CYS A 575 37.40 9.32 -23.82
N GLU A 576 36.80 8.15 -24.06
CA GLU A 576 37.45 6.85 -24.28
C GLU A 576 38.38 6.36 -23.13
N GLY A 577 38.42 7.08 -22.01
CA GLY A 577 39.18 6.70 -20.82
C GLY A 577 38.69 5.37 -20.24
N THR A 578 39.63 4.58 -19.71
CA THR A 578 39.33 3.25 -19.13
C THR A 578 39.05 3.27 -17.64
N GLU A 579 39.33 4.40 -16.98
CA GLU A 579 39.10 4.54 -15.52
C GLU A 579 37.66 4.95 -15.23
N LEU A 580 36.79 3.94 -15.19
CA LEU A 580 35.42 4.08 -14.74
C LEU A 580 35.31 3.68 -13.26
N VAL A 581 35.07 4.65 -12.40
CA VAL A 581 35.05 4.46 -10.94
C VAL A 581 33.61 4.47 -10.43
N GLN A 582 33.33 3.58 -9.51
CA GLN A 582 32.05 3.61 -8.81
C GLN A 582 32.04 4.78 -7.80
N ARG A 583 31.18 5.77 -8.03
CA ARG A 583 30.89 6.87 -7.11
C ARG A 583 29.60 6.60 -6.34
N GLY A 584 29.50 7.17 -5.15
CA GLY A 584 28.34 7.01 -4.25
C GLY A 584 28.60 5.98 -3.16
N PHE A 585 28.16 6.30 -1.95
CA PHE A 585 28.18 5.38 -0.81
C PHE A 585 26.80 4.72 -0.70
N GLY A 586 26.59 3.62 -1.43
CA GLY A 586 25.45 2.73 -1.19
C GLY A 586 25.68 1.85 0.03
N THR A 587 24.63 1.18 0.50
CA THR A 587 24.70 0.20 1.58
C THR A 587 25.71 -0.91 1.32
N GLU A 588 25.96 -1.29 0.06
CA GLU A 588 26.99 -2.25 -0.35
C GLU A 588 28.42 -1.80 0.01
N LYS A 589 28.76 -0.54 -0.26
CA LYS A 589 30.07 0.00 0.13
C LYS A 589 30.25 0.14 1.63
N VAL A 590 29.17 0.40 2.35
CA VAL A 590 29.20 0.41 3.83
C VAL A 590 29.48 -1.00 4.35
N GLU A 591 28.85 -2.03 3.75
CA GLU A 591 29.09 -3.44 4.06
C GLU A 591 30.54 -3.83 3.78
N ASP A 592 31.06 -3.55 2.57
CA ASP A 592 32.47 -3.77 2.21
C ASP A 592 33.41 -3.09 3.21
N ALA A 593 33.12 -1.85 3.63
CA ALA A 593 33.93 -1.11 4.58
C ALA A 593 33.88 -1.69 6.01
N VAL A 594 32.71 -2.23 6.44
CA VAL A 594 32.60 -2.92 7.73
C VAL A 594 33.45 -4.19 7.71
N HIS A 595 33.35 -5.02 6.67
CA HIS A 595 34.16 -6.23 6.54
C HIS A 595 35.67 -5.97 6.52
N GLN A 596 36.11 -4.83 5.96
CA GLN A 596 37.54 -4.44 5.99
C GLN A 596 38.02 -4.10 7.39
N VAL A 597 37.16 -3.49 8.23
CA VAL A 597 37.57 -3.05 9.60
C VAL A 597 37.26 -4.12 10.65
N PHE A 598 36.16 -4.86 10.44
CA PHE A 598 35.69 -5.92 11.36
C PHE A 598 35.42 -7.21 10.58
N PRO A 599 36.45 -7.94 10.13
CA PRO A 599 36.30 -9.12 9.28
C PRO A 599 35.53 -10.28 9.95
N GLU A 600 35.51 -10.33 11.27
CA GLU A 600 34.81 -11.39 12.05
C GLU A 600 33.33 -11.05 12.31
N ALA A 601 32.88 -9.81 12.04
CA ALA A 601 31.50 -9.41 12.33
C ALA A 601 30.51 -9.93 11.27
N ALA A 602 29.43 -10.52 11.72
CA ALA A 602 28.31 -10.91 10.87
C ALA A 602 27.50 -9.67 10.45
N VAL A 603 27.51 -9.35 9.17
CA VAL A 603 26.87 -8.15 8.61
C VAL A 603 25.67 -8.51 7.77
N ALA A 604 24.56 -7.78 7.92
CA ALA A 604 23.40 -7.88 7.03
C ALA A 604 22.97 -6.50 6.51
N ARG A 605 22.44 -6.47 5.29
CA ARG A 605 21.85 -5.28 4.70
C ARG A 605 20.33 -5.35 4.65
N MET A 606 19.69 -4.23 4.98
CA MET A 606 18.25 -4.05 4.88
C MET A 606 17.93 -2.85 3.97
N ASP A 607 17.84 -3.09 2.69
CA ASP A 607 17.48 -2.11 1.66
C ASP A 607 16.49 -2.69 0.64
N LEU A 608 16.06 -1.87 -0.34
CA LEU A 608 15.09 -2.31 -1.35
C LEU A 608 15.57 -3.49 -2.22
N ASP A 609 16.88 -3.68 -2.35
CA ASP A 609 17.43 -4.73 -3.20
C ASP A 609 17.46 -6.08 -2.45
N THR A 610 17.76 -6.05 -1.15
CA THR A 610 17.82 -7.24 -0.30
C THR A 610 16.45 -7.66 0.24
N THR A 611 15.47 -6.77 0.23
CA THR A 611 14.13 -7.00 0.82
C THR A 611 13.00 -7.02 -0.22
N ARG A 612 13.28 -7.52 -1.43
CA ARG A 612 12.28 -7.59 -2.53
C ARG A 612 11.12 -8.54 -2.23
N THR A 613 11.37 -9.59 -1.47
CA THR A 613 10.35 -10.55 -1.04
C THR A 613 10.10 -10.40 0.46
N ARG A 614 8.89 -10.77 0.88
CA ARG A 614 8.51 -10.76 2.30
C ARG A 614 9.41 -11.70 3.12
N SER A 615 9.66 -12.91 2.62
CA SER A 615 10.51 -13.90 3.29
C SER A 615 11.96 -13.44 3.48
N ALA A 616 12.54 -12.73 2.49
CA ALA A 616 13.88 -12.17 2.62
C ALA A 616 13.94 -11.08 3.70
N TYR A 617 12.92 -10.22 3.77
CA TYR A 617 12.80 -9.20 4.81
C TYR A 617 12.67 -9.82 6.20
N GLU A 618 11.76 -10.80 6.36
CA GLU A 618 11.52 -11.50 7.64
C GLU A 618 12.76 -12.27 8.08
N GLY A 619 13.47 -12.95 7.15
CA GLY A 619 14.70 -13.67 7.46
C GLY A 619 15.83 -12.77 7.99
N ILE A 620 16.05 -11.59 7.37
CA ILE A 620 17.05 -10.62 7.87
C ILE A 620 16.70 -10.16 9.29
N LEU A 621 15.43 -9.92 9.56
CA LEU A 621 14.97 -9.50 10.89
C LEU A 621 15.16 -10.59 11.93
N GLU A 622 14.81 -11.83 11.61
CA GLU A 622 14.93 -12.97 12.51
C GLU A 622 16.40 -13.27 12.84
N ASP A 623 17.29 -13.22 11.86
CA ASP A 623 18.73 -13.39 12.06
C ASP A 623 19.33 -12.26 12.91
N PHE A 624 18.89 -11.03 12.75
CA PHE A 624 19.33 -9.92 13.60
C PHE A 624 18.76 -10.03 15.01
N GLN A 625 17.48 -10.38 15.18
CA GLN A 625 16.87 -10.57 16.51
C GLN A 625 17.47 -11.74 17.29
N SER A 626 17.76 -12.85 16.62
CA SER A 626 18.39 -14.02 17.25
C SER A 626 19.85 -13.80 17.62
N GLY A 627 20.47 -12.71 17.12
CA GLY A 627 21.87 -12.38 17.36
C GLY A 627 22.85 -13.13 16.44
N LYS A 628 22.38 -13.68 15.33
CA LYS A 628 23.25 -14.23 14.27
C LYS A 628 23.92 -13.13 13.45
N THR A 629 23.36 -11.94 13.45
CA THR A 629 23.89 -10.74 12.77
C THR A 629 24.33 -9.73 13.83
N ASP A 630 25.54 -9.22 13.73
CA ASP A 630 26.13 -8.25 14.65
C ASP A 630 25.89 -6.81 14.20
N VAL A 631 26.02 -6.56 12.90
CA VAL A 631 25.88 -5.22 12.31
C VAL A 631 24.80 -5.22 11.26
N LEU A 632 23.76 -4.42 11.47
CA LEU A 632 22.69 -4.19 10.50
C LEU A 632 22.89 -2.86 9.77
N ILE A 633 23.13 -2.92 8.47
CA ILE A 633 23.25 -1.74 7.62
C ILE A 633 21.93 -1.51 6.92
N GLY A 634 21.34 -0.30 7.05
CA GLY A 634 20.08 -0.09 6.41
C GLY A 634 19.75 1.35 6.07
N THR A 635 18.66 1.47 5.29
CA THR A 635 18.06 2.74 4.90
C THR A 635 16.87 3.04 5.83
N GLN A 636 15.88 3.80 5.39
CA GLN A 636 14.67 4.07 6.17
C GLN A 636 13.93 2.81 6.67
N MET A 637 14.25 1.63 6.15
CA MET A 637 13.60 0.38 6.57
C MET A 637 13.99 -0.03 7.99
N VAL A 638 15.22 0.26 8.44
CA VAL A 638 15.68 -0.06 9.81
C VAL A 638 15.11 0.88 10.88
N THR A 639 14.49 1.98 10.47
CA THR A 639 13.99 3.01 11.39
C THR A 639 12.60 2.72 11.93
N LYS A 640 11.85 1.77 11.35
CA LYS A 640 10.40 1.65 11.53
C LYS A 640 9.98 0.30 12.12
N GLY A 641 9.10 0.37 13.13
CA GLY A 641 8.33 -0.77 13.64
C GLY A 641 9.09 -1.96 14.21
N LEU A 642 10.41 -1.85 14.39
CA LEU A 642 11.27 -2.94 14.82
C LEU A 642 11.69 -2.75 16.27
N ASP A 643 11.66 -3.82 17.02
CA ASP A 643 12.12 -3.84 18.41
C ASP A 643 13.36 -4.74 18.53
N PHE A 644 14.50 -4.12 18.82
CA PHE A 644 15.78 -4.81 18.98
C PHE A 644 16.34 -4.60 20.39
N GLU A 645 16.48 -5.65 21.13
CA GLU A 645 16.89 -5.59 22.54
C GLU A 645 18.39 -5.39 22.76
N ARG A 646 19.22 -5.84 21.78
CA ARG A 646 20.69 -5.88 21.92
C ARG A 646 21.41 -4.71 21.25
N VAL A 647 20.69 -3.79 20.63
CA VAL A 647 21.30 -2.65 19.92
C VAL A 647 21.75 -1.60 20.91
N SER A 648 23.06 -1.43 21.07
CA SER A 648 23.69 -0.43 21.94
C SER A 648 24.19 0.80 21.17
N VAL A 649 24.62 0.61 19.91
CA VAL A 649 25.20 1.67 19.08
C VAL A 649 24.42 1.85 17.79
N VAL A 650 24.14 3.12 17.47
CA VAL A 650 23.56 3.51 16.18
C VAL A 650 24.47 4.55 15.53
N GLY A 651 24.93 4.27 14.31
CA GLY A 651 25.73 5.20 13.52
C GLY A 651 24.90 5.84 12.41
N ILE A 652 24.72 7.17 12.42
CA ILE A 652 24.17 7.95 11.32
C ILE A 652 25.33 8.44 10.47
N LEU A 653 25.56 7.79 9.31
CA LEU A 653 26.81 7.98 8.54
C LEU A 653 26.89 9.32 7.82
N ASN A 654 25.76 9.92 7.40
CA ASN A 654 25.74 11.19 6.69
C ASN A 654 24.40 11.92 6.89
N ALA A 655 24.34 12.80 7.89
CA ALA A 655 23.15 13.60 8.17
C ALA A 655 22.90 14.66 7.07
N ASP A 656 23.95 15.20 6.45
CA ASP A 656 23.85 16.28 5.44
C ASP A 656 23.05 15.85 4.21
N ALA A 657 23.06 14.57 3.87
CA ALA A 657 22.27 14.04 2.75
C ALA A 657 20.76 14.21 2.94
N MET A 658 20.28 14.32 4.18
CA MET A 658 18.87 14.55 4.50
C MET A 658 18.50 16.03 4.48
N LEU A 659 19.45 16.89 4.77
CA LEU A 659 19.28 18.35 4.91
C LEU A 659 19.27 19.07 3.55
N ASN A 660 20.06 18.57 2.59
CA ASN A 660 20.27 19.22 1.29
C ASN A 660 19.20 18.88 0.23
N ILE A 661 18.01 18.48 0.64
CA ILE A 661 16.89 18.24 -0.28
C ILE A 661 16.15 19.58 -0.49
N PRO A 662 15.93 20.05 -1.75
CA PRO A 662 15.24 21.31 -2.01
C PRO A 662 13.73 21.19 -1.81
N ASP A 663 13.30 21.04 -0.57
CA ASP A 663 11.90 20.93 -0.14
C ASP A 663 11.74 21.64 1.20
N PHE A 664 10.68 22.43 1.37
CA PHE A 664 10.40 23.16 2.62
C PHE A 664 10.19 22.24 3.83
N ARG A 665 9.95 20.93 3.60
CA ARG A 665 9.84 19.90 4.64
C ARG A 665 11.17 19.19 4.95
N SER A 666 12.27 19.57 4.31
CA SER A 666 13.55 18.85 4.45
C SER A 666 14.02 18.77 5.90
N PHE A 667 13.94 19.86 6.65
CA PHE A 667 14.34 19.91 8.06
C PHE A 667 13.42 19.09 8.96
N GLU A 668 12.10 19.18 8.77
CA GLU A 668 11.11 18.35 9.46
C GLU A 668 11.38 16.87 9.24
N ARG A 669 11.54 16.45 7.98
CA ARG A 669 11.81 15.05 7.63
C ARG A 669 13.15 14.54 8.15
N ALA A 670 14.18 15.39 8.12
CA ALA A 670 15.50 15.04 8.65
C ALA A 670 15.43 14.83 10.16
N PHE A 671 14.76 15.71 10.90
CA PHE A 671 14.53 15.56 12.34
C PHE A 671 13.79 14.26 12.65
N GLN A 672 12.64 14.03 12.00
CA GLN A 672 11.81 12.86 12.20
C GLN A 672 12.61 11.57 11.97
N LEU A 673 13.39 11.53 10.90
CA LEU A 673 14.18 10.37 10.54
C LEU A 673 15.34 10.13 11.52
N MET A 674 16.09 11.18 11.87
CA MET A 674 17.19 11.08 12.83
C MET A 674 16.71 10.70 14.23
N ALA A 675 15.60 11.28 14.69
CA ALA A 675 14.99 10.94 15.97
C ALA A 675 14.48 9.50 16.03
N GLN A 676 13.88 9.00 14.93
CA GLN A 676 13.44 7.61 14.83
C GLN A 676 14.62 6.63 14.86
N VAL A 677 15.68 6.93 14.10
CA VAL A 677 16.92 6.12 14.07
C VAL A 677 17.57 6.12 15.44
N ALA A 678 17.72 7.29 16.06
CA ALA A 678 18.27 7.44 17.40
C ALA A 678 17.47 6.61 18.41
N GLY A 679 16.15 6.63 18.31
CA GLY A 679 15.26 5.86 19.17
C GLY A 679 15.46 4.33 19.14
N ARG A 680 16.25 3.80 18.21
CA ARG A 680 16.59 2.35 18.13
C ARG A 680 17.71 1.97 19.09
N ALA A 681 18.56 2.92 19.51
CA ALA A 681 19.63 2.66 20.47
C ALA A 681 19.10 2.54 21.91
N GLY A 682 19.55 1.55 22.63
CA GLY A 682 19.31 1.36 24.07
C GLY A 682 17.88 1.00 24.42
N ARG A 683 17.64 -0.25 24.83
CA ARG A 683 16.37 -0.74 25.33
C ARG A 683 16.61 -1.67 26.52
N ARG A 684 15.64 -1.71 27.43
CA ARG A 684 15.54 -2.55 28.64
C ARG A 684 16.56 -2.37 29.75
N SER A 685 17.87 -2.12 29.54
CA SER A 685 18.82 -2.10 30.66
C SER A 685 19.96 -1.10 30.57
N ARG A 686 20.24 -0.55 29.39
CA ARG A 686 21.35 0.40 29.19
C ARG A 686 20.95 1.56 28.27
N GLN A 687 21.46 2.74 28.58
CA GLN A 687 21.37 3.89 27.70
C GLN A 687 22.17 3.62 26.43
N GLY A 688 21.50 3.71 25.25
CA GLY A 688 22.16 3.54 23.96
C GLY A 688 22.96 4.77 23.56
N ARG A 689 23.88 4.59 22.61
CA ARG A 689 24.68 5.66 22.01
C ARG A 689 24.37 5.83 20.53
N VAL A 690 24.28 7.07 20.11
CA VAL A 690 24.07 7.44 18.70
C VAL A 690 25.23 8.32 18.26
N ILE A 691 25.96 7.90 17.25
CA ILE A 691 27.02 8.69 16.65
C ILE A 691 26.50 9.31 15.36
N LEU A 692 26.28 10.64 15.40
CA LEU A 692 25.76 11.40 14.27
C LEU A 692 26.91 12.11 13.54
N GLN A 693 27.23 11.67 12.34
CA GLN A 693 28.29 12.22 11.49
C GLN A 693 27.71 13.30 10.55
N THR A 694 28.23 14.52 10.60
CA THR A 694 27.80 15.65 9.78
C THR A 694 28.97 16.59 9.44
N LYS A 695 28.84 17.32 8.34
CA LYS A 695 29.74 18.42 7.95
C LYS A 695 29.31 19.77 8.50
N SER A 696 28.11 19.81 9.07
CA SER A 696 27.45 21.03 9.54
C SER A 696 26.96 20.88 10.98
N PRO A 697 27.88 20.66 11.96
CA PRO A 697 27.51 20.40 13.35
C PRO A 697 26.78 21.56 14.03
N ASP A 698 27.03 22.80 13.58
CA ASP A 698 26.45 24.03 14.16
C ASP A 698 25.02 24.33 13.70
N LEU A 699 24.44 23.53 12.80
CA LEU A 699 23.06 23.74 12.37
C LEU A 699 22.09 23.59 13.54
N PRO A 700 21.12 24.51 13.72
CA PRO A 700 20.13 24.45 14.80
C PRO A 700 19.40 23.10 14.87
N LEU A 701 19.12 22.50 13.72
CA LEU A 701 18.48 21.19 13.65
C LEU A 701 19.31 20.07 14.30
N ILE A 702 20.64 20.08 14.13
CA ILE A 702 21.53 19.08 14.74
C ILE A 702 21.44 19.16 16.26
N ARG A 703 21.47 20.39 16.80
CA ARG A 703 21.29 20.61 18.23
C ARG A 703 19.89 20.14 18.70
N GLN A 704 18.84 20.47 17.97
CA GLN A 704 17.47 20.03 18.29
C GLN A 704 17.33 18.51 18.31
N VAL A 705 18.02 17.80 17.40
CA VAL A 705 18.07 16.33 17.40
C VAL A 705 18.82 15.77 18.62
N THR A 706 19.96 16.38 19.00
CA THR A 706 20.75 15.94 20.16
C THR A 706 20.04 16.17 21.49
N GLU A 707 19.30 17.27 21.59
CA GLU A 707 18.53 17.64 22.79
C GLU A 707 17.11 17.05 22.81
N HIS A 708 16.72 16.32 21.76
CA HIS A 708 15.35 15.84 21.55
C HIS A 708 14.29 16.96 21.56
N ASP A 709 14.69 18.17 21.14
CA ASP A 709 13.86 19.38 21.18
C ASP A 709 12.93 19.48 19.95
N TYR A 710 11.82 18.75 20.00
CA TYR A 710 10.78 18.86 18.97
C TYR A 710 10.10 20.24 18.98
N PHE A 711 9.92 20.83 20.16
CA PHE A 711 9.23 22.12 20.26
C PHE A 711 10.05 23.25 19.63
N GLY A 712 11.37 23.28 19.84
CA GLY A 712 12.26 24.25 19.19
C GLY A 712 12.27 24.09 17.67
N LEU A 713 12.24 22.86 17.16
CA LEU A 713 12.04 22.61 15.73
C LEU A 713 10.71 23.20 15.23
N TYR A 714 9.61 22.92 15.96
CA TYR A 714 8.28 23.41 15.59
C TYR A 714 8.26 24.94 15.49
N VAL A 715 8.77 25.66 16.50
CA VAL A 715 8.78 27.12 16.51
C VAL A 715 9.56 27.67 15.32
N GLY A 716 10.81 27.23 15.12
CA GLY A 716 11.64 27.73 14.03
C GLY A 716 11.05 27.44 12.65
N GLN A 717 10.49 26.24 12.46
CA GLN A 717 9.86 25.87 11.19
C GLN A 717 8.54 26.61 10.95
N MET A 718 7.77 26.93 12.00
CA MET A 718 6.53 27.71 11.85
C MET A 718 6.82 29.15 11.43
N GLU A 719 7.83 29.80 12.00
CA GLU A 719 8.27 31.15 11.60
C GLU A 719 8.66 31.15 10.11
N GLU A 720 9.48 30.21 9.66
CA GLU A 720 9.91 30.12 8.28
C GLU A 720 8.71 29.85 7.33
N ARG A 721 7.83 28.91 7.68
CA ARG A 721 6.64 28.57 6.87
C ARG A 721 5.64 29.72 6.80
N GLN A 722 5.50 30.52 7.86
CA GLN A 722 4.66 31.69 7.86
C GLN A 722 5.23 32.79 6.96
N MET A 723 6.54 33.04 7.04
CA MET A 723 7.23 34.02 6.20
C MET A 723 7.09 33.74 4.72
N PHE A 724 7.25 32.46 4.33
CA PHE A 724 7.17 32.02 2.94
C PHE A 724 5.79 31.52 2.50
N VAL A 725 4.78 31.60 3.36
CA VAL A 725 3.40 31.13 3.11
C VAL A 725 3.41 29.66 2.62
N TYR A 726 3.91 28.77 3.48
CA TYR A 726 3.82 27.33 3.29
C TYR A 726 2.80 26.70 4.25
N PRO A 727 2.36 25.43 4.02
CA PRO A 727 1.52 24.72 4.98
C PRO A 727 2.14 24.70 6.40
N PRO A 728 1.36 24.98 7.45
CA PRO A 728 -0.11 25.00 7.53
C PRO A 728 -0.76 26.36 7.20
N PHE A 729 -0.05 27.39 6.80
CA PHE A 729 -0.59 28.74 6.55
C PHE A 729 -1.27 28.89 5.16
N CYS A 730 -1.05 27.94 4.27
CA CYS A 730 -1.75 27.80 3.00
C CYS A 730 -1.97 26.34 2.68
N ARG A 731 -2.73 26.07 1.61
CA ARG A 731 -2.78 24.76 0.94
C ARG A 731 -1.98 24.83 -0.33
N LEU A 732 -1.25 23.77 -0.62
CA LEU A 732 -0.49 23.65 -1.86
C LEU A 732 -1.22 22.73 -2.84
N ILE A 733 -1.26 23.16 -4.10
CA ILE A 733 -1.67 22.33 -5.22
C ILE A 733 -0.57 22.41 -6.27
N TYR A 734 0.01 21.26 -6.61
CA TYR A 734 0.94 21.17 -7.74
C TYR A 734 0.17 20.81 -8.99
N VAL A 735 0.35 21.62 -10.03
CA VAL A 735 -0.17 21.34 -11.38
C VAL A 735 0.97 20.76 -12.19
N TYR A 736 0.88 19.48 -12.49
CA TYR A 736 1.86 18.79 -13.32
C TYR A 736 1.34 18.68 -14.76
N MET A 737 2.25 18.91 -15.69
CA MET A 737 2.01 18.77 -17.12
C MET A 737 3.09 17.85 -17.70
N LYS A 738 2.68 16.87 -18.51
CA LYS A 738 3.58 15.90 -19.17
C LYS A 738 3.29 15.85 -20.67
N HIS A 739 4.35 15.84 -21.50
CA HIS A 739 4.21 15.67 -22.95
C HIS A 739 5.49 15.03 -23.52
N LYS A 740 5.37 14.37 -24.70
CA LYS A 740 6.54 13.76 -25.39
C LYS A 740 7.46 14.77 -26.04
N ARG A 741 6.95 15.92 -26.42
CA ARG A 741 7.70 17.03 -27.05
C ARG A 741 7.89 18.13 -26.02
N ALA A 742 9.12 18.60 -25.85
CA ALA A 742 9.47 19.63 -24.86
C ALA A 742 8.90 21.00 -25.27
N ASP A 743 8.99 21.36 -26.56
CA ASP A 743 8.50 22.61 -27.11
C ASP A 743 6.97 22.81 -26.89
N VAL A 744 6.17 21.77 -27.19
CA VAL A 744 4.71 21.78 -26.95
C VAL A 744 4.41 21.92 -25.45
N LEU A 745 5.18 21.22 -24.60
CA LEU A 745 5.02 21.27 -23.16
C LEU A 745 5.35 22.66 -22.60
N ASP A 746 6.42 23.31 -23.10
CA ASP A 746 6.83 24.63 -22.65
C ASP A 746 5.79 25.70 -23.00
N HIS A 747 5.21 25.63 -24.20
CA HIS A 747 4.10 26.50 -24.60
C HIS A 747 2.86 26.27 -23.73
N LEU A 748 2.45 25.02 -23.55
CA LEU A 748 1.33 24.65 -22.68
C LEU A 748 1.53 25.17 -21.22
N ALA A 749 2.75 25.00 -20.68
CA ALA A 749 3.08 25.39 -19.34
C ALA A 749 3.09 26.92 -19.16
N ALA A 750 3.62 27.65 -20.15
CA ALA A 750 3.59 29.11 -20.16
C ALA A 750 2.16 29.65 -20.23
N GLU A 751 1.32 29.09 -21.10
CA GLU A 751 -0.08 29.48 -21.24
C GLU A 751 -0.89 29.15 -19.97
N MET A 752 -0.73 27.94 -19.40
CA MET A 752 -1.37 27.57 -18.13
C MET A 752 -0.92 28.51 -17.02
N GLY A 753 0.38 28.80 -16.90
CA GLY A 753 0.92 29.73 -15.90
C GLY A 753 0.36 31.14 -16.05
N SER A 754 0.26 31.65 -17.28
CA SER A 754 -0.35 32.97 -17.55
C SER A 754 -1.81 33.04 -17.12
N ARG A 755 -2.62 32.06 -17.54
CA ARG A 755 -4.05 31.99 -17.18
C ARG A 755 -4.26 31.81 -15.66
N LEU A 756 -3.44 30.98 -15.03
CA LEU A 756 -3.50 30.80 -13.55
C LEU A 756 -3.14 32.10 -12.82
N ARG A 757 -2.14 32.89 -13.30
CA ARG A 757 -1.80 34.19 -12.71
C ARG A 757 -2.92 35.21 -12.85
N GLN A 758 -3.68 35.19 -13.93
CA GLN A 758 -4.85 36.06 -14.09
C GLN A 758 -5.92 35.78 -13.01
N VAL A 759 -6.07 34.52 -12.59
CA VAL A 759 -7.08 34.12 -11.60
C VAL A 759 -6.54 34.23 -10.16
N PHE A 760 -5.29 33.78 -9.94
CA PHE A 760 -4.74 33.60 -8.61
C PHE A 760 -3.62 34.61 -8.25
N GLY A 761 -3.20 35.47 -9.19
CA GLY A 761 -2.20 36.52 -8.95
C GLY A 761 -0.83 35.96 -8.56
N SER A 762 -0.22 36.58 -7.53
CA SER A 762 1.10 36.21 -7.00
C SER A 762 1.18 34.86 -6.29
N ARG A 763 0.05 34.16 -6.12
CA ARG A 763 -0.04 32.83 -5.51
C ARG A 763 0.50 31.71 -6.41
N ILE A 764 0.88 32.06 -7.66
CA ILE A 764 1.38 31.11 -8.66
C ILE A 764 2.90 31.21 -8.77
N LEU A 765 3.59 30.08 -8.53
CA LEU A 765 5.03 29.94 -8.74
C LEU A 765 5.30 28.99 -9.90
N GLY A 766 6.28 29.31 -10.73
CA GLY A 766 6.60 28.55 -11.95
C GLY A 766 5.87 29.08 -13.18
N PRO A 767 5.86 28.39 -14.32
CA PRO A 767 6.20 26.97 -14.48
C PRO A 767 7.70 26.67 -14.39
N ASP A 768 8.06 25.59 -13.70
CA ASP A 768 9.43 25.13 -13.54
C ASP A 768 9.58 23.65 -13.93
N ALA A 769 10.79 23.26 -14.29
CA ALA A 769 11.15 21.87 -14.43
C ALA A 769 11.40 21.25 -13.04
N PRO A 770 10.75 20.13 -12.68
CA PRO A 770 11.09 19.42 -11.44
C PRO A 770 12.51 18.84 -11.52
N PRO A 771 13.14 18.43 -10.38
CA PRO A 771 14.48 17.83 -10.38
C PRO A 771 14.66 16.67 -11.36
N VAL A 772 13.62 15.89 -11.60
CA VAL A 772 13.53 14.90 -12.68
C VAL A 772 12.59 15.45 -13.74
N ALA A 773 13.17 16.10 -14.75
CA ALA A 773 12.41 16.81 -15.79
C ALA A 773 11.86 15.91 -16.90
N ARG A 774 12.28 14.61 -16.97
CA ARG A 774 11.81 13.64 -17.97
C ARG A 774 11.74 12.23 -17.36
N ILE A 775 10.61 11.55 -17.53
CA ILE A 775 10.38 10.16 -17.12
C ILE A 775 9.69 9.42 -18.26
N GLN A 776 10.18 8.23 -18.65
CA GLN A 776 9.57 7.38 -19.68
C GLN A 776 9.27 8.15 -20.98
N LEU A 777 10.23 8.93 -21.46
CA LEU A 777 10.13 9.80 -22.66
C LEU A 777 9.13 10.95 -22.53
N LEU A 778 8.54 11.20 -21.39
CA LEU A 778 7.67 12.33 -21.13
C LEU A 778 8.42 13.43 -20.39
N TYR A 779 8.50 14.61 -20.98
CA TYR A 779 8.97 15.82 -20.31
C TYR A 779 7.95 16.30 -19.30
N ILE A 780 8.38 16.94 -18.22
CA ILE A 780 7.54 17.35 -17.08
C ILE A 780 7.75 18.83 -16.80
N ARG A 781 6.65 19.55 -16.56
CA ARG A 781 6.64 20.90 -15.98
C ARG A 781 5.69 20.93 -14.79
N LYS A 782 6.02 21.79 -13.83
CA LYS A 782 5.27 21.95 -12.58
C LYS A 782 4.96 23.42 -12.34
N ILE A 783 3.73 23.70 -11.94
CA ILE A 783 3.30 24.99 -11.40
C ILE A 783 2.83 24.74 -9.96
N VAL A 784 3.19 25.66 -9.06
CA VAL A 784 2.74 25.62 -7.66
C VAL A 784 1.64 26.66 -7.48
N VAL A 785 0.51 26.24 -6.95
CA VAL A 785 -0.61 27.10 -6.58
C VAL A 785 -0.70 27.13 -5.05
N LYS A 786 -0.54 28.29 -4.44
CA LYS A 786 -0.74 28.53 -3.01
C LYS A 786 -2.16 29.01 -2.79
N VAL A 787 -2.94 28.28 -2.02
CA VAL A 787 -4.36 28.58 -1.73
C VAL A 787 -4.48 29.00 -0.26
N GLU A 788 -5.00 30.17 -0.01
CA GLU A 788 -5.24 30.67 1.35
C GLU A 788 -6.26 29.80 2.10
N LEU A 789 -6.11 29.66 3.41
CA LEU A 789 -6.99 28.81 4.22
C LEU A 789 -8.46 29.25 4.19
N GLY A 790 -8.73 30.56 4.03
CA GLY A 790 -10.08 31.11 3.93
C GLY A 790 -10.71 31.02 2.53
N ALA A 791 -9.95 30.59 1.51
CA ALA A 791 -10.47 30.51 0.16
C ALA A 791 -11.39 29.28 -0.02
N SER A 792 -12.45 29.48 -0.81
CA SER A 792 -13.35 28.38 -1.18
C SER A 792 -12.66 27.37 -2.10
N LEU A 793 -12.38 26.17 -1.58
CA LEU A 793 -11.78 25.09 -2.38
C LEU A 793 -12.65 24.68 -3.57
N ALA A 794 -13.97 24.76 -3.42
CA ALA A 794 -14.89 24.46 -4.52
C ALA A 794 -14.66 25.43 -5.70
N LYS A 795 -14.52 26.73 -5.43
CA LYS A 795 -14.22 27.73 -6.46
C LYS A 795 -12.84 27.54 -7.08
N VAL A 796 -11.83 27.26 -6.24
CA VAL A 796 -10.45 26.95 -6.73
C VAL A 796 -10.48 25.74 -7.66
N ARG A 797 -11.17 24.68 -7.27
CA ARG A 797 -11.35 23.47 -8.07
C ARG A 797 -12.04 23.77 -9.40
N GLU A 798 -13.16 24.48 -9.37
CA GLU A 798 -13.89 24.87 -10.55
C GLU A 798 -13.00 25.58 -11.56
N GLN A 799 -12.22 26.58 -11.11
CA GLN A 799 -11.30 27.32 -11.94
C GLN A 799 -10.17 26.43 -12.52
N LEU A 800 -9.58 25.57 -11.71
CA LEU A 800 -8.52 24.66 -12.18
C LEU A 800 -9.03 23.68 -13.23
N LEU A 801 -10.22 23.10 -13.03
CA LEU A 801 -10.84 22.19 -13.99
C LEU A 801 -11.26 22.89 -15.27
N TYR A 802 -11.84 24.10 -15.16
CA TYR A 802 -12.20 24.93 -16.30
C TYR A 802 -10.98 25.28 -17.18
N LEU A 803 -9.89 25.76 -16.57
CA LEU A 803 -8.66 26.07 -17.28
C LEU A 803 -8.05 24.82 -17.97
N ARG A 804 -8.03 23.70 -17.29
CA ARG A 804 -7.58 22.42 -17.87
C ARG A 804 -8.44 22.07 -19.09
N GLN A 805 -9.76 22.12 -18.98
CA GLN A 805 -10.66 21.75 -20.06
C GLN A 805 -10.46 22.63 -21.28
N ASN A 806 -10.35 23.96 -21.08
CA ASN A 806 -10.13 24.92 -22.17
C ASN A 806 -8.79 24.70 -22.88
N LEU A 807 -7.72 24.44 -22.14
CA LEU A 807 -6.40 24.16 -22.73
C LEU A 807 -6.39 22.84 -23.50
N MET A 808 -7.00 21.79 -22.93
CA MET A 808 -7.06 20.48 -23.57
C MET A 808 -7.96 20.45 -24.81
N ALA A 809 -8.82 21.44 -25.02
CA ALA A 809 -9.60 21.61 -26.27
C ALA A 809 -8.72 22.00 -27.47
N HIS A 810 -7.54 22.62 -27.22
CA HIS A 810 -6.61 22.98 -28.29
C HIS A 810 -5.97 21.72 -28.92
N PRO A 811 -5.94 21.61 -30.26
CA PRO A 811 -5.47 20.41 -30.94
C PRO A 811 -4.05 19.98 -30.54
N ASP A 812 -3.12 20.92 -30.37
CA ASP A 812 -1.72 20.64 -30.04
C ASP A 812 -1.54 20.08 -28.63
N TYR A 813 -2.49 20.35 -27.72
CA TYR A 813 -2.40 19.94 -26.31
C TYR A 813 -3.17 18.65 -26.00
N ARG A 814 -3.94 18.10 -26.94
CA ARG A 814 -4.78 16.89 -26.74
C ARG A 814 -4.00 15.66 -26.25
N SER A 815 -2.73 15.55 -26.59
CA SER A 815 -1.85 14.45 -26.18
C SER A 815 -1.12 14.74 -24.87
N ALA A 816 -1.24 15.94 -24.31
CA ALA A 816 -0.65 16.29 -23.04
C ALA A 816 -1.44 15.67 -21.88
N GLN A 817 -0.74 15.43 -20.79
CA GLN A 817 -1.34 14.98 -19.54
C GLN A 817 -1.25 16.13 -18.52
N ILE A 818 -2.38 16.59 -18.01
CA ILE A 818 -2.46 17.57 -16.93
C ILE A 818 -3.12 16.91 -15.73
N TYR A 819 -2.45 16.93 -14.59
CA TYR A 819 -2.97 16.39 -13.33
C TYR A 819 -2.56 17.23 -12.13
N TYR A 820 -3.30 17.08 -11.06
CA TYR A 820 -3.12 17.82 -9.83
C TYR A 820 -2.61 16.94 -8.71
N ASP A 821 -1.77 17.50 -7.85
CA ASP A 821 -1.36 16.90 -6.59
C ASP A 821 -1.67 17.89 -5.47
N VAL A 822 -2.70 17.57 -4.70
CA VAL A 822 -3.19 18.39 -3.58
C VAL A 822 -2.49 17.92 -2.31
N ASP A 823 -2.04 18.86 -1.48
CA ASP A 823 -1.23 18.58 -0.30
C ASP A 823 -0.02 17.68 -0.64
N PRO A 824 0.89 18.10 -1.54
CA PRO A 824 2.04 17.32 -1.96
C PRO A 824 3.00 17.09 -0.78
N MET A 825 3.62 15.89 -0.79
CA MET A 825 4.56 15.45 0.24
C MET A 825 5.95 15.23 -0.34
#